data_230fe57502c112b39ede72691bf3fa67
#
_entry.id   230fe57502c112b39ede72691bf3fa67
#
_cell.length_a   1.000
_cell.length_b   1.000
_cell.length_c   1.000
_cell.angle_alpha   90.00
_cell.angle_beta   90.00
_cell.angle_gamma   90.00
#
_symmetry.space_group_name_H-M   'P 1'
#
loop_
_entity.id
_entity.type
_entity.pdbx_description
1 polymer ?
#
loop_
_entity_poly.entity_id
_entity_poly.type
_entity_poly.pdbx_seq_one_letter_code
_entity_poly.pdbx_strand_id
1 'polypeptide(L)'
;MLHIVCRALFLVTSLNFTLIKPALDISIEHSTDVMDQVTFGYSTKNIPIPSEKDFTIELIKSVEKFVKNLKWRAFHYLNPVNNRQRKETYGFNTTSPPPKVDELNELKDMLYDLVVSIKFKKHSNEFQSKLKEDIRNIARESKMYIAADKTNNFYKVPKEMHEELLKKQIQKDYKKTDESKVKDITKKDKDIASKLEIDDRVYTTAKRQSFITLKDHKPNFQNTQPCRLLNPTKSEIGKVSKKILEKIVATVREKTKFNQWKNSSSVIDWFKNLDDKKKLKFIQFDICEFYASISEKLLLETLEFAEAFIDISDEEKDIILQAKRNLLFDKNIPWVKKGSSDFDVAMGSFDSAETCDLVGLYLLSKLQHLKVNLGLYRDDGLGVCALTPRQVDLIKKEICKIFEKHNLRITIDVNHKIVDFLDVTFNLESGVFKPYMKPNDNPLYINKNSNHPPSITKNLPAAINKRLSSISADEGVFKNAIPPYQEALKNSGYETNLKFEANNTTKRKNRSRNITWFNPPYSANVSTSIGAKFLNIIDRCFPPSHVLNKIINRNTVKVSYRCMPNFSQVLSKHNAKISKQMEAPEAPPGCNCLGGPTVCPLDGQCKMDKLVYQATVKRTDTQETETYTGLTGGTFKTRYNKHMSDFRTPSGEHATTLSKHVWQLKREKVPYEVSWKKLTRGSTFNPTNKTCQLCLKEKYLIMFSPEGATLNTRNELYNTCRHRLRELLSKVKT
;
A
#
# COMPACT_ATOMS: atom_id res chain seq x y z
N MET A 1 -15.58 -56.15 -19.46
CA MET A 1 -16.66 -56.24 -18.47
C MET A 1 -16.43 -55.47 -17.18
N LEU A 2 -15.21 -55.30 -16.68
CA LEU A 2 -14.92 -54.47 -15.47
C LEU A 2 -15.17 -52.97 -15.62
N HIS A 3 -15.01 -52.42 -16.81
CA HIS A 3 -15.21 -50.96 -17.06
C HIS A 3 -16.70 -50.53 -17.12
N ILE A 4 -17.61 -51.45 -17.36
CA ILE A 4 -19.06 -51.16 -17.43
C ILE A 4 -19.68 -51.22 -16.03
N VAL A 5 -19.13 -52.06 -15.15
CA VAL A 5 -19.61 -52.19 -13.76
C VAL A 5 -19.22 -50.97 -12.91
N CYS A 6 -18.02 -50.37 -13.14
CA CYS A 6 -17.62 -49.14 -12.43
C CYS A 6 -18.44 -47.90 -12.84
N ARG A 7 -18.91 -47.82 -14.11
CA ARG A 7 -19.81 -46.71 -14.53
C ARG A 7 -21.22 -46.82 -13.99
N ALA A 8 -21.73 -48.06 -13.83
CA ALA A 8 -23.05 -48.30 -13.23
C ALA A 8 -23.10 -48.02 -11.74
N LEU A 9 -22.00 -48.29 -10.99
CA LEU A 9 -21.90 -47.97 -9.57
C LEU A 9 -21.77 -46.46 -9.33
N PHE A 10 -21.11 -45.73 -10.25
CA PHE A 10 -21.01 -44.26 -10.12
C PHE A 10 -22.32 -43.53 -10.42
N LEU A 11 -23.16 -44.06 -11.31
CA LEU A 11 -24.49 -43.52 -11.62
C LEU A 11 -25.53 -43.84 -10.53
N VAL A 12 -25.40 -44.97 -9.85
CA VAL A 12 -26.32 -45.36 -8.75
C VAL A 12 -26.01 -44.57 -7.46
N THR A 13 -24.74 -44.24 -7.20
CA THR A 13 -24.38 -43.39 -6.05
C THR A 13 -24.77 -41.94 -6.27
N SER A 14 -24.72 -41.39 -7.49
CA SER A 14 -25.18 -40.03 -7.77
C SER A 14 -26.68 -39.84 -7.81
N LEU A 15 -27.44 -40.89 -8.12
CA LEU A 15 -28.91 -40.86 -8.09
C LEU A 15 -29.52 -41.05 -6.68
N ASN A 16 -28.81 -41.72 -5.76
CA ASN A 16 -29.25 -41.87 -4.37
C ASN A 16 -29.03 -40.63 -3.50
N PHE A 17 -28.19 -39.67 -3.93
CA PHE A 17 -28.02 -38.41 -3.20
C PHE A 17 -29.08 -37.34 -3.48
N THR A 18 -29.93 -37.56 -4.51
CA THR A 18 -30.98 -36.61 -4.89
C THR A 18 -32.37 -36.96 -4.34
N LEU A 19 -32.53 -38.11 -3.68
CA LEU A 19 -33.84 -38.61 -3.22
C LEU A 19 -34.01 -38.69 -1.69
N ILE A 20 -33.03 -38.18 -0.90
CA ILE A 20 -33.19 -38.09 0.55
C ILE A 20 -33.10 -36.61 0.98
N LYS A 21 -34.20 -35.92 0.77
CA LYS A 21 -34.71 -34.80 1.55
C LYS A 21 -36.23 -34.89 1.52
N PRO A 22 -36.98 -34.93 2.57
CA PRO A 22 -36.76 -34.31 3.87
C PRO A 22 -37.16 -35.24 5.05
N ALA A 23 -36.79 -34.82 6.18
CA ALA A 23 -37.20 -35.17 7.53
C ALA A 23 -36.07 -35.78 8.37
N LEU A 24 -35.23 -34.88 8.81
CA LEU A 24 -34.66 -34.92 10.15
C LEU A 24 -34.20 -33.46 10.43
N ASP A 25 -35.08 -32.72 11.12
CA ASP A 25 -34.72 -31.56 11.90
C ASP A 25 -33.82 -32.05 13.03
N ILE A 26 -32.58 -32.29 12.72
CA ILE A 26 -31.51 -32.27 13.69
C ILE A 26 -30.93 -30.86 13.53
N SER A 27 -31.19 -29.99 14.49
CA SER A 27 -30.45 -28.80 14.76
C SER A 27 -28.99 -29.22 14.93
N ILE A 28 -28.25 -29.34 13.81
CA ILE A 28 -26.79 -29.33 13.84
C ILE A 28 -26.49 -27.88 14.28
N GLU A 29 -26.18 -27.68 15.54
CA GLU A 29 -25.39 -26.56 16.01
C GLU A 29 -24.19 -26.52 15.06
N HIS A 30 -24.22 -25.61 14.07
CA HIS A 30 -23.06 -25.36 13.25
C HIS A 30 -21.97 -24.89 14.25
N SER A 31 -21.02 -25.76 14.46
CA SER A 31 -19.81 -25.37 15.21
C SER A 31 -19.31 -24.08 14.60
N THR A 32 -19.35 -23.01 15.39
CA THR A 32 -18.97 -21.65 15.00
C THR A 32 -17.48 -21.53 14.64
N ASP A 33 -16.73 -22.61 14.78
CA ASP A 33 -15.25 -22.67 14.73
C ASP A 33 -14.66 -23.21 13.42
N VAL A 34 -15.45 -23.36 12.36
CA VAL A 34 -14.96 -23.90 11.09
C VAL A 34 -14.43 -22.79 10.18
N MET A 35 -13.24 -23.04 9.65
CA MET A 35 -12.62 -22.20 8.63
C MET A 35 -13.15 -22.59 7.24
N ASP A 36 -13.88 -21.67 6.60
CA ASP A 36 -14.49 -21.92 5.28
C ASP A 36 -13.62 -21.36 4.16
N GLN A 37 -13.20 -22.18 3.22
CA GLN A 37 -12.51 -21.71 2.02
C GLN A 37 -13.46 -20.95 1.10
N VAL A 38 -13.03 -19.79 0.59
CA VAL A 38 -13.78 -18.94 -0.33
C VAL A 38 -12.95 -18.64 -1.57
N THR A 39 -13.52 -18.90 -2.74
CA THR A 39 -12.94 -18.52 -4.03
C THR A 39 -13.90 -17.61 -4.76
N PHE A 40 -13.48 -16.38 -5.09
CA PHE A 40 -14.35 -15.41 -5.77
C PHE A 40 -14.49 -15.65 -7.27
N GLY A 41 -13.69 -16.55 -7.87
CA GLY A 41 -13.67 -16.80 -9.31
C GLY A 41 -13.10 -15.66 -10.15
N TYR A 42 -12.56 -14.60 -9.53
CA TYR A 42 -11.89 -13.48 -10.17
C TYR A 42 -10.80 -12.88 -9.28
N SER A 43 -9.87 -12.15 -9.88
CA SER A 43 -8.79 -11.49 -9.14
C SER A 43 -9.32 -10.43 -8.17
N THR A 44 -8.91 -10.48 -6.91
CA THR A 44 -9.25 -9.47 -5.91
C THR A 44 -8.58 -8.10 -6.15
N LYS A 45 -7.73 -8.00 -7.18
CA LYS A 45 -7.21 -6.73 -7.69
C LYS A 45 -8.24 -5.94 -8.50
N ASN A 46 -9.36 -6.56 -8.88
CA ASN A 46 -10.46 -5.87 -9.56
C ASN A 46 -11.02 -4.71 -8.72
N ILE A 47 -11.41 -3.65 -9.41
CA ILE A 47 -11.87 -2.41 -8.78
C ILE A 47 -13.38 -2.27 -9.00
N PRO A 48 -14.18 -2.14 -7.94
CA PRO A 48 -15.57 -1.76 -8.04
C PRO A 48 -15.72 -0.29 -8.44
N ILE A 49 -16.82 0.03 -9.12
CA ILE A 49 -17.18 1.43 -9.39
C ILE A 49 -17.50 2.10 -8.05
N PRO A 50 -16.80 3.18 -7.68
CA PRO A 50 -16.99 3.86 -6.41
C PRO A 50 -18.32 4.64 -6.35
N SER A 51 -18.75 5.01 -5.14
CA SER A 51 -19.78 6.01 -4.96
C SER A 51 -19.31 7.38 -5.49
N GLU A 52 -20.23 8.23 -5.89
CA GLU A 52 -19.95 9.61 -6.33
C GLU A 52 -19.20 10.39 -5.25
N LYS A 53 -19.62 10.23 -4.01
CA LYS A 53 -18.98 10.84 -2.83
C LYS A 53 -17.54 10.40 -2.67
N ASP A 54 -17.24 9.08 -2.72
CA ASP A 54 -15.88 8.57 -2.54
C ASP A 54 -14.97 9.02 -3.69
N PHE A 55 -15.49 9.01 -4.93
CA PHE A 55 -14.77 9.52 -6.08
C PHE A 55 -14.41 10.99 -5.91
N THR A 56 -15.39 11.82 -5.53
CA THR A 56 -15.22 13.26 -5.38
C THR A 56 -14.21 13.61 -4.27
N ILE A 57 -14.27 12.94 -3.12
CA ILE A 57 -13.30 13.12 -2.05
C ILE A 57 -11.87 12.80 -2.52
N GLU A 58 -11.71 11.74 -3.30
CA GLU A 58 -10.40 11.38 -3.85
C GLU A 58 -9.94 12.36 -4.97
N LEU A 59 -10.87 12.96 -5.71
CA LEU A 59 -10.55 14.00 -6.69
C LEU A 59 -10.07 15.27 -5.99
N ILE A 60 -10.77 15.74 -4.94
CA ILE A 60 -10.35 16.88 -4.11
C ILE A 60 -8.91 16.66 -3.61
N LYS A 61 -8.61 15.48 -3.06
CA LYS A 61 -7.26 15.13 -2.61
C LYS A 61 -6.22 15.22 -3.73
N SER A 62 -6.58 14.83 -4.95
CA SER A 62 -5.67 14.91 -6.11
C SER A 62 -5.43 16.35 -6.55
N VAL A 63 -6.46 17.20 -6.53
CA VAL A 63 -6.36 18.64 -6.80
C VAL A 63 -5.44 19.30 -5.77
N GLU A 64 -5.66 19.08 -4.48
CA GLU A 64 -4.82 19.64 -3.41
C GLU A 64 -3.35 19.27 -3.57
N LYS A 65 -3.08 17.99 -3.85
CA LYS A 65 -1.72 17.51 -4.07
C LYS A 65 -1.06 18.18 -5.28
N PHE A 66 -1.80 18.31 -6.38
CA PHE A 66 -1.32 18.95 -7.61
C PHE A 66 -1.01 20.42 -7.37
N VAL A 67 -1.96 21.17 -6.80
CA VAL A 67 -1.79 22.61 -6.50
C VAL A 67 -0.61 22.82 -5.55
N LYS A 68 -0.44 21.98 -4.52
CA LYS A 68 0.71 22.06 -3.61
C LYS A 68 2.04 21.90 -4.36
N ASN A 69 2.15 20.90 -5.23
CA ASN A 69 3.38 20.64 -6.00
C ASN A 69 3.67 21.81 -6.96
N LEU A 70 2.61 22.33 -7.58
CA LEU A 70 2.74 23.42 -8.54
C LEU A 70 3.17 24.73 -7.85
N LYS A 71 2.61 25.04 -6.66
CA LYS A 71 3.04 26.21 -5.86
C LYS A 71 4.53 26.20 -5.56
N TRP A 72 5.08 25.05 -5.12
CA TRP A 72 6.52 24.93 -4.88
C TRP A 72 7.34 25.15 -6.16
N ARG A 73 6.88 24.57 -7.27
CA ARG A 73 7.55 24.72 -8.57
C ARG A 73 7.54 26.17 -9.04
N ALA A 74 6.38 26.85 -8.93
CA ALA A 74 6.23 28.26 -9.31
C ALA A 74 7.08 29.16 -8.39
N PHE A 75 7.03 28.95 -7.07
CA PHE A 75 7.83 29.73 -6.12
C PHE A 75 9.33 29.66 -6.42
N HIS A 76 9.87 28.45 -6.65
CA HIS A 76 11.29 28.29 -6.98
C HIS A 76 11.67 28.85 -8.35
N TYR A 77 10.72 28.94 -9.27
CA TYR A 77 10.94 29.55 -10.57
C TYR A 77 10.95 31.07 -10.50
N LEU A 78 10.01 31.66 -9.76
CA LEU A 78 9.91 33.11 -9.57
C LEU A 78 11.02 33.66 -8.65
N ASN A 79 11.54 32.85 -7.74
CA ASN A 79 12.58 33.20 -6.79
C ASN A 79 13.80 32.29 -6.96
N PRO A 80 14.61 32.47 -7.99
CA PRO A 80 15.81 31.67 -8.19
C PRO A 80 16.87 32.05 -7.14
N VAL A 81 16.82 31.37 -6.00
CA VAL A 81 17.89 31.46 -5.01
C VAL A 81 19.10 30.70 -5.54
N ASN A 82 20.31 31.26 -5.35
CA ASN A 82 21.57 30.63 -5.71
C ASN A 82 21.62 29.16 -5.28
N ASN A 83 21.56 28.25 -6.25
CA ASN A 83 21.45 26.79 -6.10
C ASN A 83 22.68 26.11 -5.48
N ARG A 84 23.61 26.87 -4.86
CA ARG A 84 24.92 26.37 -4.41
C ARG A 84 24.89 25.46 -3.16
N GLN A 85 23.78 25.36 -2.46
CA GLN A 85 23.66 24.46 -1.27
C GLN A 85 22.29 23.79 -1.17
N ARG A 86 21.90 22.99 -2.16
CA ARG A 86 20.77 22.08 -1.96
C ARG A 86 21.23 20.90 -1.10
N LYS A 87 20.93 20.97 0.20
CA LYS A 87 21.09 19.83 1.11
C LYS A 87 20.31 18.62 0.59
N GLU A 88 20.85 17.43 0.79
CA GLU A 88 20.17 16.21 0.38
C GLU A 88 18.85 16.05 1.15
N THR A 89 17.76 15.84 0.43
CA THR A 89 16.43 15.71 1.02
C THR A 89 16.01 14.26 1.24
N TYR A 90 16.83 13.30 0.83
CA TYR A 90 16.53 11.87 0.85
C TYR A 90 15.14 11.53 0.25
N GLY A 91 14.64 12.38 -0.65
CA GLY A 91 13.31 12.25 -1.27
C GLY A 91 12.14 12.69 -0.37
N PHE A 92 12.41 13.29 0.78
CA PHE A 92 11.36 13.89 1.61
C PHE A 92 11.02 15.30 1.12
N ASN A 93 9.74 15.51 0.85
CA ASN A 93 9.24 16.84 0.51
C ASN A 93 8.93 17.61 1.80
N THR A 94 9.25 18.90 1.81
CA THR A 94 8.90 19.76 2.94
C THR A 94 7.42 19.66 3.31
N THR A 95 7.13 19.66 4.62
CA THR A 95 5.76 19.71 5.15
C THR A 95 5.27 21.13 5.33
N SER A 96 6.16 22.11 5.28
CA SER A 96 5.77 23.52 5.32
C SER A 96 4.71 23.83 4.26
N PRO A 97 3.72 24.65 4.55
CA PRO A 97 2.82 25.12 3.52
C PRO A 97 3.64 25.84 2.44
N PRO A 98 3.35 25.61 1.15
CA PRO A 98 4.03 26.33 0.10
C PRO A 98 3.76 27.84 0.27
N PRO A 99 4.72 28.70 -0.05
CA PRO A 99 4.53 30.14 -0.03
C PRO A 99 3.31 30.55 -0.87
N LYS A 100 2.75 31.72 -0.58
CA LYS A 100 1.69 32.29 -1.38
C LYS A 100 2.25 32.62 -2.77
N VAL A 101 1.56 32.17 -3.79
CA VAL A 101 1.87 32.43 -5.20
C VAL A 101 0.55 32.88 -5.82
N ASP A 102 0.42 34.19 -6.01
CA ASP A 102 -0.84 34.82 -6.42
C ASP A 102 -1.20 34.48 -7.87
N GLU A 103 -0.19 34.24 -8.72
CA GLU A 103 -0.34 33.81 -10.12
C GLU A 103 -1.02 32.45 -10.27
N LEU A 104 -1.21 31.70 -9.17
CA LEU A 104 -1.90 30.42 -9.16
C LEU A 104 -3.33 30.51 -8.59
N ASN A 105 -3.84 31.68 -8.24
CA ASN A 105 -5.15 31.80 -7.61
C ASN A 105 -6.27 31.42 -8.59
N GLU A 106 -6.23 31.95 -9.81
CA GLU A 106 -7.22 31.61 -10.87
C GLU A 106 -7.25 30.11 -11.13
N LEU A 107 -6.08 29.48 -11.28
CA LEU A 107 -5.97 28.03 -11.46
C LEU A 107 -6.67 27.26 -10.33
N LYS A 108 -6.48 27.66 -9.08
CA LYS A 108 -7.13 27.00 -7.93
C LYS A 108 -8.63 27.06 -8.02
N ASP A 109 -9.17 28.25 -8.31
CA ASP A 109 -10.60 28.46 -8.43
C ASP A 109 -11.20 27.62 -9.54
N MET A 110 -10.60 27.64 -10.73
CA MET A 110 -11.04 26.83 -11.87
C MET A 110 -10.93 25.30 -11.60
N LEU A 111 -9.95 24.86 -10.82
CA LEU A 111 -9.83 23.43 -10.47
C LEU A 111 -10.93 23.00 -9.49
N TYR A 112 -11.33 23.85 -8.54
CA TYR A 112 -12.47 23.56 -7.67
C TYR A 112 -13.81 23.62 -8.43
N ASP A 113 -13.96 24.54 -9.37
CA ASP A 113 -15.13 24.59 -10.27
C ASP A 113 -15.19 23.32 -11.15
N LEU A 114 -14.04 22.83 -11.61
CA LEU A 114 -13.97 21.54 -12.30
C LEU A 114 -14.50 20.41 -11.40
N VAL A 115 -14.09 20.36 -10.11
CA VAL A 115 -14.56 19.33 -9.17
C VAL A 115 -16.07 19.36 -9.00
N VAL A 116 -16.66 20.55 -8.85
CA VAL A 116 -18.13 20.73 -8.72
C VAL A 116 -18.86 20.38 -10.02
N SER A 117 -18.26 20.66 -11.18
CA SER A 117 -18.85 20.41 -12.50
C SER A 117 -18.84 18.95 -12.96
N ILE A 118 -18.32 18.02 -12.14
CA ILE A 118 -18.28 16.60 -12.51
C ILE A 118 -19.67 16.03 -12.65
N LYS A 119 -19.93 15.44 -13.81
CA LYS A 119 -21.18 14.74 -14.10
C LYS A 119 -20.97 13.23 -14.07
N PHE A 120 -21.89 12.56 -13.40
CA PHE A 120 -21.92 11.11 -13.33
C PHE A 120 -22.98 10.56 -14.28
N LYS A 121 -22.77 9.32 -14.72
CA LYS A 121 -23.71 8.55 -15.52
C LYS A 121 -23.93 7.19 -14.88
N LYS A 122 -25.13 6.65 -15.02
CA LYS A 122 -25.36 5.27 -14.65
C LYS A 122 -24.50 4.36 -15.53
N HIS A 123 -23.63 3.59 -14.91
CA HIS A 123 -22.80 2.60 -15.59
C HIS A 123 -22.89 1.27 -14.84
N SER A 124 -23.35 0.26 -15.52
CA SER A 124 -23.47 -1.09 -14.99
C SER A 124 -23.15 -2.09 -16.10
N ASN A 125 -22.50 -3.15 -15.74
CA ASN A 125 -22.33 -4.36 -16.53
C ASN A 125 -22.40 -5.56 -15.58
N GLU A 126 -22.57 -6.75 -16.12
CA GLU A 126 -22.73 -7.98 -15.36
C GLU A 126 -21.61 -8.18 -14.32
N PHE A 127 -20.35 -7.99 -14.74
CA PHE A 127 -19.21 -8.14 -13.84
C PHE A 127 -19.23 -7.14 -12.66
N GLN A 128 -19.56 -5.87 -12.92
CA GLN A 128 -19.66 -4.88 -11.87
C GLN A 128 -20.88 -5.10 -10.96
N SER A 129 -21.94 -5.68 -11.48
CA SER A 129 -23.12 -6.07 -10.70
C SER A 129 -22.78 -7.22 -9.74
N LYS A 130 -22.11 -8.26 -10.22
CA LYS A 130 -21.58 -9.36 -9.39
C LYS A 130 -20.64 -8.84 -8.31
N LEU A 131 -19.69 -7.95 -8.68
CA LEU A 131 -18.73 -7.39 -7.73
C LEU A 131 -19.41 -6.56 -6.62
N LYS A 132 -20.48 -5.83 -6.95
CA LYS A 132 -21.30 -5.08 -5.98
C LYS A 132 -22.08 -6.02 -5.06
N GLU A 133 -22.60 -7.12 -5.58
CA GLU A 133 -23.30 -8.14 -4.80
C GLU A 133 -22.36 -8.80 -3.79
N ASP A 134 -21.17 -9.23 -4.22
CA ASP A 134 -20.15 -9.79 -3.33
C ASP A 134 -19.77 -8.80 -2.22
N ILE A 135 -19.64 -7.50 -2.53
CA ILE A 135 -19.38 -6.45 -1.53
C ILE A 135 -20.52 -6.32 -0.52
N ARG A 136 -21.79 -6.44 -0.97
CA ARG A 136 -22.94 -6.41 -0.06
C ARG A 136 -22.97 -7.63 0.86
N ASN A 137 -22.66 -8.81 0.32
CA ASN A 137 -22.59 -10.06 1.08
C ASN A 137 -21.49 -10.01 2.12
N ILE A 138 -20.29 -9.53 1.75
CA ILE A 138 -19.18 -9.28 2.69
C ILE A 138 -19.59 -8.29 3.78
N ALA A 139 -20.30 -7.22 3.45
CA ALA A 139 -20.71 -6.21 4.43
C ALA A 139 -21.70 -6.73 5.50
N ARG A 140 -22.43 -7.82 5.20
CA ARG A 140 -23.36 -8.52 6.10
C ARG A 140 -22.71 -9.64 6.92
N GLU A 141 -21.52 -10.08 6.49
CA GLU A 141 -20.79 -11.18 7.12
C GLU A 141 -20.21 -10.75 8.48
N SER A 142 -20.25 -11.66 9.46
CA SER A 142 -19.64 -11.46 10.78
C SER A 142 -18.23 -12.03 10.89
N LYS A 143 -17.84 -12.95 9.99
CA LYS A 143 -16.52 -13.58 9.95
C LYS A 143 -15.50 -12.70 9.24
N MET A 144 -14.22 -12.86 9.58
CA MET A 144 -13.09 -12.20 8.92
C MET A 144 -12.62 -13.00 7.70
N TYR A 145 -11.98 -12.33 6.73
CA TYR A 145 -11.40 -12.95 5.54
C TYR A 145 -9.88 -12.92 5.61
N ILE A 146 -9.22 -14.07 5.70
CA ILE A 146 -7.77 -14.21 5.66
C ILE A 146 -7.36 -14.67 4.26
N ALA A 147 -6.44 -13.94 3.63
CA ALA A 147 -5.89 -14.32 2.34
C ALA A 147 -4.91 -15.49 2.49
N ALA A 148 -4.87 -16.37 1.51
CA ALA A 148 -3.80 -17.34 1.35
C ALA A 148 -2.49 -16.66 0.87
N ASP A 149 -1.35 -17.26 1.21
CA ASP A 149 -0.02 -16.69 0.94
C ASP A 149 0.42 -16.82 -0.53
N LYS A 150 0.12 -17.96 -1.17
CA LYS A 150 0.59 -18.29 -2.53
C LYS A 150 -0.51 -18.68 -3.51
N THR A 151 -1.74 -18.87 -3.01
CA THR A 151 -2.90 -19.17 -3.85
C THR A 151 -3.83 -17.95 -3.93
N ASN A 152 -4.88 -18.06 -4.75
CA ASN A 152 -5.89 -17.00 -4.86
C ASN A 152 -7.06 -17.20 -3.87
N ASN A 153 -6.93 -18.13 -2.92
CA ASN A 153 -7.94 -18.47 -1.95
C ASN A 153 -8.04 -17.44 -0.82
N PHE A 154 -9.21 -17.35 -0.25
CA PHE A 154 -9.50 -16.69 1.01
C PHE A 154 -10.16 -17.66 1.96
N TYR A 155 -10.07 -17.39 3.24
CA TYR A 155 -10.69 -18.22 4.27
C TYR A 155 -11.54 -17.32 5.17
N LYS A 156 -12.82 -17.68 5.34
CA LYS A 156 -13.68 -17.06 6.35
C LYS A 156 -13.38 -17.69 7.68
N VAL A 157 -13.04 -16.88 8.67
CA VAL A 157 -12.74 -17.36 10.02
C VAL A 157 -13.46 -16.52 11.06
N PRO A 158 -13.93 -17.11 12.16
CA PRO A 158 -14.39 -16.37 13.32
C PRO A 158 -13.28 -15.43 13.82
N LYS A 159 -13.66 -14.30 14.42
CA LYS A 159 -12.69 -13.33 14.94
C LYS A 159 -11.77 -13.96 15.99
N GLU A 160 -12.33 -14.77 16.88
CA GLU A 160 -11.64 -15.45 17.98
C GLU A 160 -10.53 -16.35 17.41
N MET A 161 -10.84 -17.17 16.43
CA MET A 161 -9.88 -18.01 15.73
C MET A 161 -8.77 -17.20 15.03
N HIS A 162 -9.13 -16.10 14.37
CA HIS A 162 -8.14 -15.20 13.77
C HIS A 162 -7.20 -14.63 14.83
N GLU A 163 -7.72 -14.19 15.96
CA GLU A 163 -6.93 -13.63 17.08
C GLU A 163 -6.00 -14.68 17.70
N GLU A 164 -6.46 -15.92 17.84
CA GLU A 164 -5.66 -17.03 18.36
C GLU A 164 -4.52 -17.36 17.39
N LEU A 165 -4.79 -17.53 16.10
CA LEU A 165 -3.78 -17.77 15.08
C LEU A 165 -2.74 -16.64 15.02
N LEU A 166 -3.18 -15.39 15.06
CA LEU A 166 -2.31 -14.22 15.07
C LEU A 166 -1.43 -14.22 16.32
N LYS A 167 -2.01 -14.40 17.51
CA LYS A 167 -1.30 -14.43 18.78
C LYS A 167 -0.25 -15.55 18.82
N LYS A 168 -0.61 -16.75 18.37
CA LYS A 168 0.32 -17.91 18.27
C LYS A 168 1.52 -17.56 17.39
N GLN A 169 1.31 -16.92 16.22
CA GLN A 169 2.41 -16.53 15.33
C GLN A 169 3.26 -15.39 15.93
N ILE A 170 2.64 -14.40 16.60
CA ILE A 170 3.41 -13.34 17.26
C ILE A 170 4.27 -13.94 18.38
N GLN A 171 3.68 -14.75 19.24
CA GLN A 171 4.38 -15.35 20.39
C GLN A 171 5.49 -16.31 20.00
N LYS A 172 5.49 -16.85 18.77
CA LYS A 172 6.60 -17.68 18.26
C LYS A 172 7.91 -16.89 18.24
N ASP A 173 7.91 -15.68 17.66
CA ASP A 173 9.13 -14.94 17.33
C ASP A 173 9.28 -13.61 18.08
N TYR A 174 8.23 -13.14 18.78
CA TYR A 174 8.18 -11.84 19.46
C TYR A 174 7.81 -11.98 20.92
N LYS A 175 8.24 -11.01 21.74
CA LYS A 175 7.87 -10.82 23.15
C LYS A 175 7.26 -9.43 23.36
N LYS A 176 6.34 -9.31 24.30
CA LYS A 176 5.76 -8.01 24.67
C LYS A 176 6.83 -7.07 25.19
N THR A 177 6.66 -5.80 24.89
CA THR A 177 7.46 -4.70 25.43
C THR A 177 6.55 -3.56 25.87
N ASP A 178 7.12 -2.50 26.40
CA ASP A 178 6.38 -1.34 26.89
C ASP A 178 6.51 -0.11 25.97
N GLU A 179 5.79 0.94 26.34
CA GLU A 179 5.80 2.21 25.58
C GLU A 179 7.14 2.99 25.73
N SER A 180 7.99 2.68 26.74
CA SER A 180 9.30 3.31 26.88
C SER A 180 10.16 2.96 25.65
N LYS A 181 10.11 1.70 25.22
CA LYS A 181 10.83 1.26 24.04
C LYS A 181 10.39 1.96 22.76
N VAL A 182 9.09 2.20 22.60
CA VAL A 182 8.55 3.00 21.48
C VAL A 182 9.11 4.43 21.51
N LYS A 183 9.20 5.02 22.70
CA LYS A 183 9.75 6.37 22.88
C LYS A 183 11.24 6.41 22.55
N ASP A 184 12.03 5.43 22.99
CA ASP A 184 13.47 5.34 22.74
C ASP A 184 13.77 5.26 21.24
N ILE A 185 13.07 4.36 20.51
CA ILE A 185 13.23 4.24 19.07
C ILE A 185 12.82 5.54 18.37
N THR A 186 11.70 6.15 18.78
CA THR A 186 11.22 7.41 18.19
C THR A 186 12.18 8.56 18.48
N LYS A 187 12.80 8.60 19.66
CA LYS A 187 13.83 9.61 20.03
C LYS A 187 15.04 9.49 19.12
N LYS A 188 15.58 8.27 18.94
CA LYS A 188 16.71 8.04 18.02
C LYS A 188 16.37 8.39 16.57
N ASP A 189 15.17 8.03 16.09
CA ASP A 189 14.69 8.43 14.77
C ASP A 189 14.65 9.95 14.63
N LYS A 190 14.25 10.69 15.69
CA LYS A 190 14.25 12.15 15.71
C LYS A 190 15.67 12.70 15.69
N ASP A 191 16.58 12.16 16.50
CA ASP A 191 17.98 12.62 16.58
C ASP A 191 18.67 12.50 15.21
N ILE A 192 18.50 11.35 14.53
CA ILE A 192 18.99 11.14 13.16
C ILE A 192 18.35 12.14 12.20
N ALA A 193 17.01 12.27 12.23
CA ALA A 193 16.32 13.18 11.32
C ALA A 193 16.72 14.65 11.55
N SER A 194 17.04 15.04 12.79
CA SER A 194 17.50 16.38 13.13
C SER A 194 18.92 16.64 12.64
N LYS A 195 19.85 15.66 12.80
CA LYS A 195 21.21 15.74 12.22
C LYS A 195 21.17 15.90 10.70
N LEU A 196 20.27 15.18 10.03
CA LEU A 196 20.07 15.27 8.57
C LEU A 196 19.21 16.47 8.14
N GLU A 197 18.73 17.29 9.08
CA GLU A 197 17.85 18.44 8.84
C GLU A 197 16.55 18.09 8.07
N ILE A 198 15.97 16.93 8.39
CA ILE A 198 14.74 16.42 7.79
C ILE A 198 13.62 16.14 8.80
N ASP A 199 13.80 16.43 10.08
CA ASP A 199 12.83 16.16 11.16
C ASP A 199 11.50 16.91 10.97
N ASP A 200 11.51 18.04 10.26
CA ASP A 200 10.33 18.82 9.85
C ASP A 200 9.50 18.16 8.74
N ARG A 201 9.94 17.04 8.18
CA ARG A 201 9.35 16.37 7.01
C ARG A 201 9.22 14.86 7.16
N VAL A 202 9.81 14.28 8.19
CA VAL A 202 9.69 12.87 8.56
C VAL A 202 8.60 12.72 9.62
N TYR A 203 7.70 11.77 9.41
CA TYR A 203 6.62 11.47 10.34
C TYR A 203 7.04 10.39 11.32
N THR A 204 6.41 10.42 12.51
CA THR A 204 6.51 9.34 13.50
C THR A 204 6.04 8.02 12.91
N THR A 205 6.57 6.93 13.42
CA THR A 205 6.19 5.58 13.00
C THR A 205 4.72 5.31 13.31
N ALA A 206 3.93 5.01 12.27
CA ALA A 206 2.53 4.68 12.46
C ALA A 206 2.37 3.28 13.06
N LYS A 207 1.74 3.20 14.24
CA LYS A 207 1.39 1.93 14.89
C LYS A 207 0.35 1.20 14.02
N ARG A 208 0.76 0.16 13.32
CA ARG A 208 -0.11 -0.64 12.46
C ARG A 208 -0.30 -2.03 13.05
N GLN A 209 -1.55 -2.47 13.06
CA GLN A 209 -1.89 -3.84 13.46
C GLN A 209 -1.19 -4.85 12.54
N SER A 210 -0.48 -5.81 13.15
CA SER A 210 0.05 -6.98 12.46
C SER A 210 -1.07 -7.86 11.92
N PHE A 211 -0.79 -8.64 10.90
CA PHE A 211 -1.76 -9.55 10.31
C PHE A 211 -1.09 -10.82 9.79
N ILE A 212 -1.89 -11.84 9.49
CA ILE A 212 -1.43 -13.12 8.99
C ILE A 212 -1.97 -13.42 7.60
N THR A 213 -1.26 -14.26 6.85
CA THR A 213 -1.74 -14.97 5.66
C THR A 213 -1.58 -16.47 5.89
N LEU A 214 -2.46 -17.27 5.29
CA LEU A 214 -2.47 -18.71 5.46
C LEU A 214 -1.59 -19.40 4.40
N LYS A 215 -0.77 -20.37 4.81
CA LYS A 215 0.07 -21.17 3.89
C LYS A 215 -0.67 -22.43 3.45
N ASP A 216 -1.80 -22.29 2.74
CA ASP A 216 -2.69 -23.36 2.33
C ASP A 216 -2.08 -24.38 1.37
N HIS A 217 -0.94 -24.04 0.75
CA HIS A 217 -0.15 -24.93 -0.11
C HIS A 217 0.76 -25.91 0.67
N LYS A 218 0.81 -25.81 2.02
CA LYS A 218 1.64 -26.70 2.83
C LYS A 218 0.90 -28.00 3.17
N PRO A 219 1.63 -29.15 3.25
CA PRO A 219 1.03 -30.39 3.72
C PRO A 219 0.42 -30.20 5.12
N ASN A 220 -0.64 -30.94 5.41
CA ASN A 220 -1.38 -30.89 6.69
C ASN A 220 -1.96 -29.52 7.05
N PHE A 221 -2.23 -28.67 6.04
CA PHE A 221 -2.83 -27.35 6.27
C PHE A 221 -4.10 -27.40 7.12
N GLN A 222 -4.98 -28.36 6.86
CA GLN A 222 -6.26 -28.52 7.58
C GLN A 222 -6.06 -28.71 9.10
N ASN A 223 -4.98 -29.36 9.51
CA ASN A 223 -4.72 -29.70 10.92
C ASN A 223 -3.85 -28.64 11.63
N THR A 224 -2.87 -28.04 10.92
CA THR A 224 -1.85 -27.20 11.54
C THR A 224 -2.00 -25.72 11.25
N GLN A 225 -2.76 -25.36 10.22
CA GLN A 225 -3.04 -23.99 9.77
C GLN A 225 -1.80 -23.08 9.77
N PRO A 226 -0.74 -23.45 9.07
CA PRO A 226 0.49 -22.68 9.08
C PRO A 226 0.27 -21.29 8.48
N CYS A 227 0.79 -20.27 9.18
CA CYS A 227 0.61 -18.89 8.83
C CYS A 227 1.95 -18.20 8.50
N ARG A 228 1.87 -17.10 7.78
CA ARG A 228 2.94 -16.10 7.67
C ARG A 228 2.52 -14.85 8.42
N LEU A 229 3.32 -14.43 9.38
CA LEU A 229 3.15 -13.17 10.10
C LEU A 229 3.69 -12.02 9.26
N LEU A 230 2.93 -10.94 9.17
CA LEU A 230 3.31 -9.73 8.45
C LEU A 230 3.28 -8.54 9.40
N ASN A 231 4.42 -7.83 9.48
CA ASN A 231 4.56 -6.59 10.23
C ASN A 231 4.44 -5.39 9.27
N PRO A 232 3.32 -4.67 9.26
CA PRO A 232 3.13 -3.52 8.38
C PRO A 232 3.70 -2.21 8.94
N THR A 233 4.27 -2.23 10.14
CA THR A 233 4.87 -1.05 10.79
C THR A 233 6.18 -0.68 10.09
N LYS A 234 6.38 0.61 9.80
CA LYS A 234 7.54 1.09 9.04
C LYS A 234 8.02 2.44 9.56
N SER A 235 9.28 2.53 9.98
CA SER A 235 9.92 3.81 10.21
C SER A 235 10.24 4.51 8.88
N GLU A 236 10.03 5.82 8.79
CA GLU A 236 10.42 6.59 7.60
C GLU A 236 11.96 6.74 7.47
N ILE A 237 12.72 6.57 8.54
CA ILE A 237 14.21 6.51 8.50
C ILE A 237 14.68 5.38 7.58
N GLY A 238 13.91 4.29 7.46
CA GLY A 238 14.17 3.24 6.48
C GLY A 238 14.22 3.71 5.02
N LYS A 239 13.69 4.89 4.68
CA LYS A 239 13.85 5.47 3.34
C LYS A 239 15.22 6.11 3.14
N VAL A 240 15.81 6.64 4.19
CA VAL A 240 17.19 7.17 4.19
C VAL A 240 18.14 5.99 4.03
N SER A 241 18.01 4.99 4.92
CA SER A 241 18.75 3.73 4.86
C SER A 241 18.67 3.08 3.48
N LYS A 242 17.48 3.03 2.88
CA LYS A 242 17.29 2.49 1.52
C LYS A 242 18.19 3.17 0.49
N LYS A 243 18.26 4.52 0.49
CA LYS A 243 19.07 5.26 -0.46
C LYS A 243 20.56 5.02 -0.26
N ILE A 244 21.00 4.91 1.00
CA ILE A 244 22.37 4.58 1.35
C ILE A 244 22.70 3.17 0.83
N LEU A 245 21.86 2.18 1.16
CA LEU A 245 22.03 0.81 0.73
C LEU A 245 21.96 0.65 -0.80
N GLU A 246 21.06 1.37 -1.51
CA GLU A 246 21.01 1.36 -2.98
C GLU A 246 22.35 1.76 -3.60
N LYS A 247 23.03 2.79 -3.04
CA LYS A 247 24.36 3.24 -3.47
C LYS A 247 25.41 2.15 -3.19
N ILE A 248 25.43 1.61 -1.97
CA ILE A 248 26.38 0.57 -1.56
C ILE A 248 26.23 -0.67 -2.43
N VAL A 249 25.01 -1.24 -2.53
CA VAL A 249 24.70 -2.43 -3.33
C VAL A 249 25.08 -2.24 -4.80
N ALA A 250 24.80 -1.06 -5.38
CA ALA A 250 25.16 -0.79 -6.77
C ALA A 250 26.67 -0.83 -6.99
N THR A 251 27.44 -0.18 -6.11
CA THR A 251 28.92 -0.13 -6.20
C THR A 251 29.54 -1.50 -5.96
N VAL A 252 29.13 -2.23 -4.92
CA VAL A 252 29.65 -3.57 -4.62
C VAL A 252 29.35 -4.53 -5.77
N ARG A 253 28.11 -4.52 -6.31
CA ARG A 253 27.71 -5.36 -7.45
C ARG A 253 28.53 -5.06 -8.71
N GLU A 254 28.80 -3.79 -8.99
CA GLU A 254 29.60 -3.38 -10.14
C GLU A 254 31.05 -3.85 -10.02
N LYS A 255 31.66 -3.68 -8.83
CA LYS A 255 33.08 -4.04 -8.59
C LYS A 255 33.30 -5.55 -8.47
N THR A 256 32.38 -6.29 -7.84
CA THR A 256 32.51 -7.74 -7.64
C THR A 256 32.09 -8.56 -8.86
N LYS A 257 31.15 -8.04 -9.66
CA LYS A 257 30.55 -8.73 -10.81
C LYS A 257 29.93 -10.10 -10.47
N PHE A 258 29.55 -10.32 -9.21
CA PHE A 258 28.88 -11.56 -8.79
C PHE A 258 27.51 -11.71 -9.45
N ASN A 259 27.08 -12.94 -9.66
CA ASN A 259 25.77 -13.28 -10.20
C ASN A 259 24.64 -13.01 -9.20
N GLN A 260 24.44 -11.75 -8.83
CA GLN A 260 23.26 -11.35 -8.08
C GLN A 260 22.18 -10.87 -9.03
N TRP A 261 21.17 -11.70 -9.22
CA TRP A 261 20.14 -11.46 -10.22
C TRP A 261 19.06 -10.48 -9.74
N LYS A 262 18.52 -9.72 -10.68
CA LYS A 262 17.44 -8.74 -10.42
C LYS A 262 16.06 -9.27 -10.84
N ASN A 263 16.00 -10.21 -11.76
CA ASN A 263 14.79 -10.78 -12.34
C ASN A 263 15.13 -12.04 -13.15
N SER A 264 14.11 -12.75 -13.60
CA SER A 264 14.27 -13.96 -14.41
C SER A 264 15.04 -13.75 -15.72
N SER A 265 14.96 -12.54 -16.33
CA SER A 265 15.74 -12.25 -17.54
C SER A 265 17.25 -12.33 -17.30
N SER A 266 17.71 -11.83 -16.12
CA SER A 266 19.12 -11.95 -15.73
C SER A 266 19.58 -13.39 -15.59
N VAL A 267 18.70 -14.28 -15.09
CA VAL A 267 18.96 -15.72 -14.97
C VAL A 267 18.99 -16.39 -16.35
N ILE A 268 18.06 -16.01 -17.23
CA ILE A 268 18.01 -16.50 -18.61
C ILE A 268 19.28 -16.11 -19.37
N ASP A 269 19.74 -14.86 -19.22
CA ASP A 269 20.98 -14.40 -19.85
C ASP A 269 22.19 -15.18 -19.32
N TRP A 270 22.25 -15.42 -18.00
CA TRP A 270 23.26 -16.29 -17.39
C TRP A 270 23.20 -17.72 -17.96
N PHE A 271 22.01 -18.34 -18.03
CA PHE A 271 21.82 -19.69 -18.56
C PHE A 271 22.20 -19.81 -20.02
N LYS A 272 21.87 -18.80 -20.86
CA LYS A 272 22.26 -18.79 -22.28
C LYS A 272 23.78 -18.83 -22.47
N ASN A 273 24.50 -18.11 -21.62
CA ASN A 273 25.96 -17.98 -21.65
C ASN A 273 26.74 -19.15 -21.01
N LEU A 274 26.06 -20.20 -20.54
CA LEU A 274 26.73 -21.41 -20.05
C LEU A 274 27.25 -22.22 -21.23
N ASP A 275 28.53 -22.65 -21.12
CA ASP A 275 29.15 -23.58 -22.06
C ASP A 275 28.82 -25.01 -21.69
N ASP A 276 28.92 -25.94 -22.66
CA ASP A 276 28.80 -27.39 -22.44
C ASP A 276 27.68 -27.85 -21.50
N LYS A 277 26.48 -27.26 -21.65
CA LYS A 277 25.33 -27.46 -20.75
C LYS A 277 25.06 -28.91 -20.38
N LYS A 278 25.24 -29.86 -21.36
CA LYS A 278 25.03 -31.30 -21.15
C LYS A 278 25.94 -31.90 -20.10
N LYS A 279 27.15 -31.36 -19.90
CA LYS A 279 28.09 -31.81 -18.88
C LYS A 279 27.76 -31.26 -17.49
N LEU A 280 27.02 -30.18 -17.41
CA LEU A 280 26.70 -29.47 -16.18
C LEU A 280 25.57 -30.17 -15.39
N LYS A 281 25.54 -29.91 -14.08
CA LYS A 281 24.46 -30.27 -13.16
C LYS A 281 24.07 -29.06 -12.35
N PHE A 282 22.79 -28.90 -12.06
CA PHE A 282 22.29 -27.83 -11.23
C PHE A 282 22.51 -28.12 -9.74
N ILE A 283 22.77 -27.05 -9.02
CA ILE A 283 22.70 -26.92 -7.57
C ILE A 283 21.67 -25.82 -7.30
N GLN A 284 20.62 -26.16 -6.57
CA GLN A 284 19.55 -25.19 -6.22
C GLN A 284 19.39 -25.16 -4.71
N PHE A 285 19.25 -23.98 -4.11
CA PHE A 285 18.99 -23.84 -2.69
C PHE A 285 18.08 -22.64 -2.38
N ASP A 286 17.39 -22.72 -1.24
CA ASP A 286 16.53 -21.69 -0.68
C ASP A 286 17.00 -21.38 0.74
N ILE A 287 17.14 -20.07 1.07
CA ILE A 287 17.51 -19.62 2.41
C ILE A 287 16.25 -19.50 3.26
N CYS A 288 16.09 -20.40 4.21
CA CYS A 288 14.92 -20.48 5.06
C CYS A 288 14.72 -19.19 5.88
N GLU A 289 13.55 -18.56 5.74
CA GLU A 289 13.16 -17.37 6.50
C GLU A 289 14.23 -16.25 6.44
N PHE A 290 14.84 -16.02 5.27
CA PHE A 290 16.05 -15.21 5.08
C PHE A 290 15.98 -13.84 5.78
N TYR A 291 14.92 -13.05 5.53
CA TYR A 291 14.76 -11.74 6.15
C TYR A 291 14.85 -11.79 7.68
N ALA A 292 14.07 -12.69 8.27
CA ALA A 292 14.01 -12.85 9.72
C ALA A 292 15.30 -13.45 10.32
N SER A 293 16.11 -14.14 9.52
CA SER A 293 17.35 -14.79 9.95
C SER A 293 18.56 -13.86 9.89
N ILE A 294 18.46 -12.70 9.22
CA ILE A 294 19.54 -11.71 9.21
C ILE A 294 19.69 -11.13 10.61
N SER A 295 20.80 -11.42 11.28
CA SER A 295 21.16 -10.83 12.58
C SER A 295 21.88 -9.50 12.41
N GLU A 296 21.93 -8.72 13.49
CA GLU A 296 22.72 -7.48 13.53
C GLU A 296 24.20 -7.74 13.25
N LYS A 297 24.75 -8.84 13.83
CA LYS A 297 26.12 -9.27 13.58
C LYS A 297 26.38 -9.55 12.10
N LEU A 298 25.50 -10.31 11.44
CA LEU A 298 25.63 -10.61 10.01
C LEU A 298 25.58 -9.33 9.16
N LEU A 299 24.73 -8.36 9.51
CA LEU A 299 24.67 -7.10 8.79
C LEU A 299 25.94 -6.26 8.99
N LEU A 300 26.51 -6.23 10.20
CA LEU A 300 27.79 -5.56 10.47
C LEU A 300 28.94 -6.18 9.68
N GLU A 301 29.08 -7.51 9.70
CA GLU A 301 30.07 -8.23 8.88
C GLU A 301 29.90 -7.93 7.38
N THR A 302 28.66 -7.76 6.95
CA THR A 302 28.32 -7.44 5.55
C THR A 302 28.69 -6.00 5.19
N LEU A 303 28.50 -5.04 6.11
CA LEU A 303 28.92 -3.65 5.91
C LEU A 303 30.44 -3.52 5.88
N GLU A 304 31.15 -4.20 6.79
CA GLU A 304 32.61 -4.32 6.78
C GLU A 304 33.15 -4.88 5.46
N PHE A 305 32.53 -5.96 4.94
CA PHE A 305 32.85 -6.44 3.60
C PHE A 305 32.64 -5.38 2.52
N ALA A 306 31.59 -4.59 2.60
CA ALA A 306 31.29 -3.57 1.61
C ALA A 306 32.29 -2.39 1.64
N GLU A 307 32.90 -2.11 2.80
CA GLU A 307 33.95 -1.07 2.97
C GLU A 307 35.19 -1.32 2.13
N ALA A 308 35.48 -2.57 1.76
CA ALA A 308 36.52 -2.86 0.78
C ALA A 308 36.26 -2.28 -0.63
N PHE A 309 35.03 -1.86 -0.90
CA PHE A 309 34.60 -1.39 -2.22
C PHE A 309 34.11 0.05 -2.22
N ILE A 310 33.60 0.54 -1.10
CA ILE A 310 33.05 1.90 -0.98
C ILE A 310 33.22 2.39 0.45
N ASP A 311 33.57 3.67 0.61
CA ASP A 311 33.61 4.30 1.91
C ASP A 311 32.20 4.43 2.51
N ILE A 312 32.00 3.97 3.74
CA ILE A 312 30.74 3.99 4.49
C ILE A 312 31.01 4.66 5.83
N SER A 313 30.44 5.85 6.03
CA SER A 313 30.64 6.59 7.28
C SER A 313 29.95 5.86 8.46
N ASP A 314 30.42 6.08 9.68
CA ASP A 314 29.78 5.54 10.89
C ASP A 314 28.34 6.06 11.03
N GLU A 315 28.08 7.28 10.59
CA GLU A 315 26.73 7.84 10.57
C GLU A 315 25.80 7.10 9.59
N GLU A 316 26.29 6.69 8.42
CA GLU A 316 25.54 5.86 7.46
C GLU A 316 25.26 4.47 8.04
N LYS A 317 26.24 3.85 8.75
CA LYS A 317 26.05 2.57 9.46
C LYS A 317 24.98 2.70 10.55
N ASP A 318 25.05 3.74 11.38
CA ASP A 318 24.07 4.00 12.43
C ASP A 318 22.65 4.17 11.86
N ILE A 319 22.49 4.87 10.74
CA ILE A 319 21.20 5.03 10.05
C ILE A 319 20.66 3.67 9.57
N ILE A 320 21.53 2.86 8.95
CA ILE A 320 21.15 1.51 8.48
C ILE A 320 20.71 0.63 9.65
N LEU A 321 21.44 0.61 10.75
CA LEU A 321 21.13 -0.19 11.94
C LEU A 321 19.85 0.31 12.64
N GLN A 322 19.70 1.65 12.80
CA GLN A 322 18.48 2.23 13.39
C GLN A 322 17.23 1.89 12.58
N ALA A 323 17.33 1.86 11.25
CA ALA A 323 16.21 1.49 10.38
C ALA A 323 15.72 0.04 10.58
N LYS A 324 16.51 -0.81 11.26
CA LYS A 324 16.17 -2.20 11.63
C LYS A 324 15.62 -2.32 13.06
N ARG A 325 15.54 -1.23 13.82
CA ARG A 325 14.89 -1.24 15.15
C ARG A 325 13.38 -1.19 14.95
N ASN A 326 12.79 -2.33 14.63
CA ASN A 326 11.38 -2.44 14.26
C ASN A 326 10.54 -2.98 15.43
N LEU A 327 9.36 -2.39 15.60
CA LEU A 327 8.34 -2.87 16.52
C LEU A 327 7.19 -3.50 15.73
N LEU A 328 6.61 -4.54 16.30
CA LEU A 328 5.34 -5.11 15.86
C LEU A 328 4.24 -4.63 16.81
N PHE A 329 3.05 -4.34 16.29
CA PHE A 329 1.90 -3.94 17.11
C PHE A 329 0.74 -4.92 16.94
N ASP A 330 0.20 -5.33 18.09
CA ASP A 330 -1.05 -6.07 18.18
C ASP A 330 -1.97 -5.40 19.22
N LYS A 331 -3.18 -5.01 18.85
CA LYS A 331 -4.13 -4.26 19.69
C LYS A 331 -3.47 -3.06 20.40
N ASN A 332 -2.66 -2.31 19.67
CA ASN A 332 -1.83 -1.18 20.15
C ASN A 332 -0.72 -1.56 21.17
N ILE A 333 -0.58 -2.82 21.54
CA ILE A 333 0.51 -3.30 22.40
C ILE A 333 1.76 -3.48 21.53
N PRO A 334 2.91 -2.90 21.92
CA PRO A 334 4.16 -3.09 21.21
C PRO A 334 4.82 -4.45 21.54
N TRP A 335 5.45 -5.04 20.54
CA TRP A 335 6.20 -6.29 20.64
C TRP A 335 7.55 -6.12 19.95
N VAL A 336 8.59 -6.72 20.54
CA VAL A 336 9.94 -6.80 19.99
C VAL A 336 10.29 -8.24 19.66
N LYS A 337 11.19 -8.44 18.71
CA LYS A 337 11.69 -9.76 18.37
C LYS A 337 12.38 -10.41 19.56
N LYS A 338 12.24 -11.73 19.73
CA LYS A 338 12.95 -12.48 20.76
C LYS A 338 14.45 -12.47 20.50
N GLY A 339 15.25 -12.50 21.56
CA GLY A 339 16.71 -12.39 21.49
C GLY A 339 17.22 -11.13 22.19
N SER A 340 18.46 -10.77 21.98
CA SER A 340 19.15 -9.72 22.74
C SER A 340 18.90 -8.30 22.22
N SER A 341 18.36 -8.13 21.04
CA SER A 341 18.22 -6.79 20.42
C SER A 341 16.86 -6.58 19.77
N ASP A 342 16.49 -5.30 19.61
CA ASP A 342 15.28 -4.88 18.87
C ASP A 342 15.47 -4.99 17.36
N PHE A 343 16.55 -5.60 16.93
CA PHE A 343 16.94 -5.70 15.54
C PHE A 343 16.05 -6.71 14.81
N ASP A 344 15.38 -6.24 13.75
CA ASP A 344 14.51 -7.08 12.92
C ASP A 344 14.49 -6.57 11.48
N VAL A 345 14.90 -7.40 10.54
CA VAL A 345 14.75 -7.13 9.10
C VAL A 345 13.33 -7.55 8.70
N ALA A 346 12.35 -6.73 9.03
CA ALA A 346 10.94 -7.05 8.81
C ALA A 346 10.59 -7.06 7.32
N MET A 347 9.89 -8.10 6.85
CA MET A 347 9.33 -8.13 5.50
C MET A 347 8.44 -6.91 5.25
N GLY A 348 8.77 -6.14 4.21
CA GLY A 348 8.02 -4.96 3.82
C GLY A 348 8.48 -3.64 4.45
N SER A 349 9.55 -3.60 5.25
CA SER A 349 10.25 -2.34 5.57
C SER A 349 10.77 -1.68 4.30
N PHE A 350 11.11 -0.39 4.37
CA PHE A 350 11.47 0.35 3.16
C PHE A 350 12.78 -0.13 2.51
N ASP A 351 13.70 -0.65 3.29
CA ASP A 351 15.08 -0.98 2.94
C ASP A 351 15.44 -2.48 3.09
N SER A 352 14.47 -3.32 3.43
CA SER A 352 14.72 -4.75 3.66
C SER A 352 15.21 -5.48 2.41
N ALA A 353 14.73 -5.10 1.23
CA ALA A 353 15.16 -5.70 -0.03
C ALA A 353 16.61 -5.41 -0.33
N GLU A 354 17.05 -4.16 -0.14
CA GLU A 354 18.43 -3.72 -0.34
C GLU A 354 19.36 -4.32 0.71
N THR A 355 18.87 -4.52 1.94
CA THR A 355 19.59 -5.24 2.99
C THR A 355 19.86 -6.69 2.58
N CYS A 356 18.82 -7.40 2.11
CA CYS A 356 18.98 -8.78 1.63
C CYS A 356 19.90 -8.85 0.40
N ASP A 357 19.82 -7.88 -0.51
CA ASP A 357 20.72 -7.82 -1.66
C ASP A 357 22.18 -7.65 -1.24
N LEU A 358 22.47 -6.81 -0.23
CA LEU A 358 23.83 -6.61 0.27
C LEU A 358 24.37 -7.87 0.98
N VAL A 359 23.56 -8.47 1.86
CA VAL A 359 23.88 -9.74 2.52
C VAL A 359 24.10 -10.86 1.48
N GLY A 360 23.28 -10.90 0.43
CA GLY A 360 23.44 -11.84 -0.68
C GLY A 360 24.79 -11.70 -1.40
N LEU A 361 25.28 -10.46 -1.64
CA LEU A 361 26.61 -10.20 -2.21
C LEU A 361 27.72 -10.70 -1.27
N TYR A 362 27.58 -10.46 0.03
CA TYR A 362 28.50 -10.97 1.04
C TYR A 362 28.54 -12.50 1.05
N LEU A 363 27.39 -13.17 1.04
CA LEU A 363 27.32 -14.63 0.99
C LEU A 363 27.92 -15.18 -0.31
N LEU A 364 27.65 -14.56 -1.46
CA LEU A 364 28.27 -14.90 -2.74
C LEU A 364 29.80 -14.80 -2.67
N SER A 365 30.35 -13.81 -1.96
CA SER A 365 31.81 -13.67 -1.78
C SER A 365 32.41 -14.88 -1.03
N LYS A 366 31.67 -15.43 -0.07
CA LYS A 366 32.10 -16.63 0.71
C LYS A 366 32.03 -17.92 -0.11
N LEU A 367 31.29 -17.94 -1.20
CA LEU A 367 31.08 -19.10 -2.07
C LEU A 367 32.05 -19.15 -3.27
N GLN A 368 32.83 -18.09 -3.51
CA GLN A 368 33.67 -17.98 -4.71
C GLN A 368 34.76 -19.07 -4.81
N HIS A 369 35.25 -19.56 -3.69
CA HIS A 369 36.28 -20.60 -3.67
C HIS A 369 35.80 -22.00 -4.09
N LEU A 370 34.48 -22.22 -4.17
CA LEU A 370 33.86 -23.53 -4.40
C LEU A 370 33.89 -24.00 -5.87
N LYS A 371 34.55 -23.32 -6.78
CA LYS A 371 34.62 -23.69 -8.22
C LYS A 371 33.24 -24.04 -8.84
N VAL A 372 32.18 -23.33 -8.41
CA VAL A 372 30.79 -23.49 -8.87
C VAL A 372 30.32 -22.15 -9.44
N ASN A 373 29.70 -22.15 -10.58
CA ASN A 373 29.08 -20.94 -11.11
C ASN A 373 27.72 -20.75 -10.45
N LEU A 374 27.71 -19.98 -9.35
CA LEU A 374 26.53 -19.72 -8.51
C LEU A 374 26.03 -18.29 -8.63
N GLY A 375 24.72 -18.13 -8.48
CA GLY A 375 24.09 -16.83 -8.35
C GLY A 375 22.94 -16.85 -7.35
N LEU A 376 22.50 -15.66 -6.93
CA LEU A 376 21.42 -15.45 -5.96
C LEU A 376 20.37 -14.49 -6.51
N TYR A 377 19.12 -14.81 -6.27
CA TYR A 377 18.00 -13.90 -6.32
C TYR A 377 17.36 -13.81 -4.94
N ARG A 378 17.85 -12.89 -4.10
CA ARG A 378 17.48 -12.77 -2.68
C ARG A 378 17.73 -14.05 -1.89
N ASP A 379 16.65 -14.82 -1.57
CA ASP A 379 16.65 -16.07 -0.84
C ASP A 379 16.88 -17.30 -1.73
N ASP A 380 16.60 -17.20 -3.02
CA ASP A 380 16.74 -18.30 -3.98
C ASP A 380 18.16 -18.34 -4.60
N GLY A 381 18.85 -19.47 -4.48
CA GLY A 381 20.16 -19.72 -5.08
C GLY A 381 20.10 -20.76 -6.19
N LEU A 382 20.83 -20.50 -7.28
CA LEU A 382 20.98 -21.42 -8.40
C LEU A 382 22.43 -21.41 -8.87
N GLY A 383 22.95 -22.59 -9.18
CA GLY A 383 24.27 -22.69 -9.78
C GLY A 383 24.44 -23.95 -10.61
N VAL A 384 25.60 -24.05 -11.26
CA VAL A 384 25.96 -25.20 -12.06
C VAL A 384 27.42 -25.61 -11.83
N CYS A 385 27.70 -26.91 -11.98
CA CYS A 385 29.06 -27.46 -11.92
C CYS A 385 29.18 -28.67 -12.85
N ALA A 386 30.41 -28.94 -13.31
CA ALA A 386 30.77 -30.10 -14.13
C ALA A 386 31.47 -31.19 -13.30
N LEU A 387 31.00 -31.47 -12.09
CA LEU A 387 31.60 -32.37 -11.11
C LEU A 387 30.88 -33.73 -11.03
N THR A 388 31.55 -34.74 -10.52
CA THR A 388 30.91 -36.02 -10.22
C THR A 388 29.87 -35.88 -9.10
N PRO A 389 28.84 -36.76 -9.02
CA PRO A 389 27.84 -36.67 -7.97
C PRO A 389 28.45 -36.65 -6.55
N ARG A 390 29.47 -37.45 -6.30
CA ARG A 390 30.16 -37.48 -5.01
C ARG A 390 30.87 -36.16 -4.66
N GLN A 391 31.46 -35.48 -5.65
CA GLN A 391 32.08 -34.17 -5.45
C GLN A 391 31.01 -33.08 -5.23
N VAL A 392 29.89 -33.17 -5.93
CA VAL A 392 28.76 -32.24 -5.73
C VAL A 392 28.19 -32.36 -4.31
N ASP A 393 28.10 -33.57 -3.76
CA ASP A 393 27.67 -33.78 -2.38
C ASP A 393 28.65 -33.20 -1.34
N LEU A 394 29.95 -33.20 -1.64
CA LEU A 394 30.94 -32.50 -0.80
C LEU A 394 30.73 -30.98 -0.85
N ILE A 395 30.51 -30.42 -2.03
CA ILE A 395 30.20 -28.99 -2.21
C ILE A 395 28.92 -28.64 -1.48
N LYS A 396 27.87 -29.46 -1.59
CA LYS A 396 26.62 -29.28 -0.83
C LYS A 396 26.88 -29.12 0.66
N LYS A 397 27.68 -30.02 1.24
CA LYS A 397 28.04 -29.95 2.66
C LYS A 397 28.81 -28.67 2.99
N GLU A 398 29.71 -28.25 2.12
CA GLU A 398 30.49 -27.04 2.34
C GLU A 398 29.63 -25.78 2.24
N ILE A 399 28.71 -25.71 1.27
CA ILE A 399 27.70 -24.63 1.20
C ILE A 399 26.89 -24.56 2.50
N CYS A 400 26.35 -25.70 2.99
CA CYS A 400 25.64 -25.75 4.26
C CYS A 400 26.46 -25.19 5.43
N LYS A 401 27.73 -25.60 5.58
CA LYS A 401 28.60 -25.08 6.64
C LYS A 401 28.82 -23.57 6.57
N ILE A 402 28.98 -23.02 5.36
CA ILE A 402 29.15 -21.57 5.16
C ILE A 402 27.91 -20.83 5.66
N PHE A 403 26.70 -21.28 5.31
CA PHE A 403 25.46 -20.65 5.76
C PHE A 403 25.24 -20.84 7.26
N GLU A 404 25.51 -22.06 7.82
CA GLU A 404 25.43 -22.36 9.26
C GLU A 404 26.34 -21.47 10.09
N LYS A 405 27.56 -21.15 9.63
CA LYS A 405 28.48 -20.21 10.28
C LYS A 405 27.86 -18.82 10.49
N HIS A 406 26.95 -18.43 9.64
CA HIS A 406 26.20 -17.16 9.72
C HIS A 406 24.80 -17.33 10.33
N ASN A 407 24.50 -18.49 10.97
CA ASN A 407 23.20 -18.84 11.54
C ASN A 407 22.05 -18.81 10.52
N LEU A 408 22.34 -19.09 9.25
CA LEU A 408 21.36 -19.21 8.18
C LEU A 408 21.11 -20.69 7.89
N ARG A 409 19.85 -21.06 7.77
CA ARG A 409 19.43 -22.42 7.34
C ARG A 409 19.09 -22.39 5.87
N ILE A 410 19.54 -23.39 5.14
CA ILE A 410 19.21 -23.58 3.73
C ILE A 410 18.59 -24.96 3.48
N THR A 411 17.72 -25.03 2.49
CA THR A 411 17.37 -26.29 1.83
C THR A 411 18.10 -26.32 0.50
N ILE A 412 18.79 -27.44 0.20
CA ILE A 412 19.67 -27.53 -0.97
C ILE A 412 19.46 -28.86 -1.69
N ASP A 413 19.18 -28.78 -2.98
CA ASP A 413 19.04 -29.90 -3.91
C ASP A 413 20.13 -29.81 -4.98
N VAL A 414 20.66 -31.00 -5.36
CA VAL A 414 21.83 -31.08 -6.22
C VAL A 414 21.65 -32.18 -7.26
N ASN A 415 22.56 -32.21 -8.25
CA ASN A 415 22.63 -33.24 -9.30
C ASN A 415 21.45 -33.22 -10.29
N HIS A 416 20.68 -32.15 -10.39
CA HIS A 416 19.57 -32.03 -11.31
C HIS A 416 20.03 -31.60 -12.72
N LYS A 417 19.32 -32.08 -13.73
CA LYS A 417 19.46 -31.61 -15.12
C LYS A 417 18.36 -30.62 -15.51
N ILE A 418 17.25 -30.65 -14.78
CA ILE A 418 16.09 -29.77 -14.98
C ILE A 418 15.75 -29.17 -13.63
N VAL A 419 15.54 -27.86 -13.58
CA VAL A 419 15.13 -27.13 -12.39
C VAL A 419 14.10 -26.06 -12.70
N ASP A 420 13.22 -25.84 -11.75
CA ASP A 420 12.30 -24.69 -11.75
C ASP A 420 12.92 -23.58 -10.88
N PHE A 421 13.20 -22.44 -11.49
CA PHE A 421 13.77 -21.31 -10.77
C PHE A 421 13.02 -20.03 -11.14
N LEU A 422 12.48 -19.33 -10.15
CA LEU A 422 11.54 -18.21 -10.29
C LEU A 422 10.30 -18.63 -11.10
N ASP A 423 10.10 -18.08 -12.29
CA ASP A 423 9.01 -18.40 -13.21
C ASP A 423 9.47 -19.08 -14.52
N VAL A 424 10.63 -19.75 -14.44
CA VAL A 424 11.26 -20.43 -15.59
C VAL A 424 11.73 -21.83 -15.21
N THR A 425 11.44 -22.82 -16.06
CA THR A 425 12.07 -24.14 -16.01
C THR A 425 13.29 -24.13 -16.94
N PHE A 426 14.46 -24.49 -16.42
CA PHE A 426 15.72 -24.62 -17.17
C PHE A 426 16.07 -26.07 -17.38
N ASN A 427 16.49 -26.46 -18.59
CA ASN A 427 16.90 -27.82 -18.93
C ASN A 427 18.31 -27.80 -19.55
N LEU A 428 19.30 -28.39 -18.85
CA LEU A 428 20.69 -28.48 -19.29
C LEU A 428 20.88 -29.49 -20.43
N GLU A 429 20.05 -30.52 -20.54
CA GLU A 429 20.21 -31.56 -21.57
C GLU A 429 19.82 -31.02 -22.95
N SER A 430 18.68 -30.32 -23.01
CA SER A 430 18.19 -29.71 -24.26
C SER A 430 18.74 -28.30 -24.49
N GLY A 431 19.28 -27.63 -23.47
CA GLY A 431 19.67 -26.22 -23.54
C GLY A 431 18.49 -25.26 -23.61
N VAL A 432 17.26 -25.73 -23.39
CA VAL A 432 16.01 -24.97 -23.54
C VAL A 432 15.55 -24.46 -22.18
N PHE A 433 14.90 -23.32 -22.17
CA PHE A 433 14.15 -22.78 -21.02
C PHE A 433 12.71 -22.50 -21.42
N LYS A 434 11.78 -22.68 -20.48
CA LYS A 434 10.34 -22.50 -20.71
C LYS A 434 9.65 -21.86 -19.50
N PRO A 435 8.47 -21.23 -19.70
CA PRO A 435 7.67 -20.73 -18.59
C PRO A 435 7.36 -21.83 -17.58
N TYR A 436 7.55 -21.52 -16.30
CA TYR A 436 7.15 -22.37 -15.18
C TYR A 436 5.91 -21.80 -14.50
N MET A 437 4.99 -22.65 -14.22
CA MET A 437 3.80 -22.35 -13.42
C MET A 437 3.69 -23.39 -12.30
N LYS A 438 3.47 -22.91 -11.07
CA LYS A 438 3.32 -23.84 -9.93
C LYS A 438 2.12 -24.75 -10.12
N PRO A 439 2.17 -26.00 -9.68
CA PRO A 439 1.01 -26.88 -9.67
C PRO A 439 -0.15 -26.20 -8.94
N ASN A 440 -1.36 -26.28 -9.50
CA ASN A 440 -2.60 -25.69 -8.97
C ASN A 440 -2.61 -24.13 -8.93
N ASP A 441 -1.67 -23.45 -9.57
CA ASP A 441 -1.68 -21.98 -9.72
C ASP A 441 -2.38 -21.61 -11.04
N ASN A 442 -3.68 -21.35 -10.97
CA ASN A 442 -4.42 -20.86 -12.14
C ASN A 442 -4.30 -19.33 -12.20
N PRO A 443 -3.78 -18.77 -13.30
CA PRO A 443 -3.66 -17.34 -13.44
C PRO A 443 -5.02 -16.64 -13.34
N LEU A 444 -5.14 -15.62 -12.50
CA LEU A 444 -6.31 -14.76 -12.41
C LEU A 444 -5.95 -13.33 -12.78
N TYR A 445 -6.45 -12.87 -13.92
CA TYR A 445 -6.18 -11.53 -14.40
C TYR A 445 -7.26 -10.52 -13.98
N ILE A 446 -6.92 -9.24 -14.11
CA ILE A 446 -7.87 -8.15 -13.95
C ILE A 446 -8.91 -8.26 -15.08
N ASN A 447 -10.20 -8.30 -14.72
CA ASN A 447 -11.28 -8.38 -15.69
C ASN A 447 -11.31 -7.12 -16.60
N LYS A 448 -11.62 -7.27 -17.87
CA LYS A 448 -11.76 -6.20 -18.86
C LYS A 448 -12.74 -5.11 -18.39
N ASN A 449 -13.79 -5.51 -17.66
CA ASN A 449 -14.82 -4.64 -17.12
C ASN A 449 -14.54 -4.13 -15.70
N SER A 450 -13.34 -4.36 -15.18
CA SER A 450 -12.90 -3.76 -13.91
C SER A 450 -12.74 -2.25 -14.04
N ASN A 451 -13.04 -1.50 -12.98
CA ASN A 451 -12.97 -0.03 -12.97
C ASN A 451 -11.51 0.50 -12.94
N HIS A 452 -10.65 -0.07 -13.77
CA HIS A 452 -9.29 0.43 -13.99
C HIS A 452 -9.25 1.49 -15.08
N PRO A 453 -8.26 2.42 -15.05
CA PRO A 453 -7.99 3.28 -16.21
C PRO A 453 -7.83 2.45 -17.49
N PRO A 454 -8.44 2.87 -18.61
CA PRO A 454 -8.44 2.08 -19.87
C PRO A 454 -7.04 1.69 -20.38
N SER A 455 -6.03 2.50 -20.08
CA SER A 455 -4.63 2.17 -20.43
C SER A 455 -4.12 0.90 -19.74
N ILE A 456 -4.64 0.56 -18.55
CA ILE A 456 -4.24 -0.67 -17.85
C ILE A 456 -4.90 -1.89 -18.49
N THR A 457 -6.24 -1.85 -18.64
CA THR A 457 -6.98 -3.00 -19.19
C THR A 457 -6.63 -3.27 -20.66
N LYS A 458 -6.44 -2.23 -21.48
CA LYS A 458 -6.05 -2.38 -22.88
C LYS A 458 -4.65 -2.98 -23.06
N ASN A 459 -3.70 -2.64 -22.19
CA ASN A 459 -2.32 -3.09 -22.29
C ASN A 459 -2.04 -4.42 -21.57
N LEU A 460 -2.98 -4.94 -20.78
CA LEU A 460 -2.77 -6.18 -20.03
C LEU A 460 -2.46 -7.39 -20.90
N PRO A 461 -3.20 -7.71 -21.98
CA PRO A 461 -2.87 -8.85 -22.85
C PRO A 461 -1.48 -8.71 -23.49
N ALA A 462 -1.13 -7.52 -23.99
CA ALA A 462 0.19 -7.26 -24.56
C ALA A 462 1.34 -7.42 -23.55
N ALA A 463 1.11 -7.02 -22.29
CA ALA A 463 2.10 -7.20 -21.22
C ALA A 463 2.31 -8.69 -20.89
N ILE A 464 1.23 -9.49 -20.86
CA ILE A 464 1.30 -10.94 -20.66
C ILE A 464 2.02 -11.60 -21.84
N ASN A 465 1.65 -11.24 -23.08
CA ASN A 465 2.29 -11.73 -24.30
C ASN A 465 3.81 -11.50 -24.26
N LYS A 466 4.21 -10.26 -23.99
CA LYS A 466 5.62 -9.90 -23.91
C LYS A 466 6.35 -10.67 -22.80
N ARG A 467 5.70 -10.86 -21.64
CA ARG A 467 6.30 -11.63 -20.54
C ARG A 467 6.53 -13.08 -20.94
N LEU A 468 5.51 -13.76 -21.48
CA LEU A 468 5.61 -15.16 -21.92
C LEU A 468 6.65 -15.32 -23.02
N SER A 469 6.67 -14.44 -24.03
CA SER A 469 7.69 -14.45 -25.07
C SER A 469 9.11 -14.31 -24.51
N SER A 470 9.28 -13.46 -23.47
CA SER A 470 10.60 -13.23 -22.86
C SER A 470 11.15 -14.41 -22.06
N ILE A 471 10.29 -15.30 -21.57
CA ILE A 471 10.65 -16.49 -20.78
C ILE A 471 10.46 -17.80 -21.54
N SER A 472 10.22 -17.74 -22.86
CA SER A 472 10.19 -18.88 -23.78
C SER A 472 11.43 -18.85 -24.67
N ALA A 473 12.08 -20.01 -24.83
CA ALA A 473 13.29 -20.11 -25.61
C ALA A 473 13.06 -19.81 -27.10
N ASP A 474 11.93 -20.28 -27.63
CA ASP A 474 11.52 -20.16 -29.03
C ASP A 474 9.98 -20.15 -29.16
N GLU A 475 9.50 -20.05 -30.40
CA GLU A 475 8.06 -20.02 -30.72
C GLU A 475 7.37 -21.35 -30.39
N GLY A 476 8.03 -22.49 -30.56
CA GLY A 476 7.47 -23.83 -30.22
C GLY A 476 7.19 -23.95 -28.74
N VAL A 477 8.18 -23.57 -27.91
CA VAL A 477 8.06 -23.52 -26.45
C VAL A 477 6.94 -22.56 -26.01
N PHE A 478 6.87 -21.40 -26.65
CA PHE A 478 5.83 -20.42 -26.38
C PHE A 478 4.44 -20.97 -26.69
N LYS A 479 4.22 -21.59 -27.87
CA LYS A 479 2.94 -22.19 -28.25
C LYS A 479 2.47 -23.26 -27.27
N ASN A 480 3.38 -24.07 -26.77
CA ASN A 480 3.09 -25.08 -25.76
C ASN A 480 2.71 -24.52 -24.38
N ALA A 481 3.22 -23.33 -24.05
CA ALA A 481 2.97 -22.67 -22.77
C ALA A 481 1.68 -21.82 -22.74
N ILE A 482 1.15 -21.39 -23.88
CA ILE A 482 0.03 -20.46 -24.00
C ILE A 482 -1.29 -20.93 -23.36
N PRO A 483 -1.75 -22.20 -23.48
CA PRO A 483 -3.14 -22.57 -23.21
C PRO A 483 -3.70 -22.04 -21.87
N PRO A 484 -3.05 -22.24 -20.72
CA PRO A 484 -3.59 -21.76 -19.44
C PRO A 484 -3.69 -20.24 -19.34
N TYR A 485 -2.77 -19.51 -19.97
CA TYR A 485 -2.78 -18.05 -19.97
C TYR A 485 -3.85 -17.48 -20.90
N GLN A 486 -4.05 -18.14 -22.05
CA GLN A 486 -5.11 -17.78 -23.02
C GLN A 486 -6.49 -17.99 -22.41
N GLU A 487 -6.70 -19.11 -21.72
CA GLU A 487 -7.94 -19.41 -21.01
C GLU A 487 -8.20 -18.40 -19.89
N ALA A 488 -7.19 -18.09 -19.09
CA ALA A 488 -7.28 -17.08 -18.02
C ALA A 488 -7.63 -15.68 -18.56
N LEU A 489 -7.09 -15.31 -19.73
CA LEU A 489 -7.45 -14.06 -20.40
C LEU A 489 -8.92 -14.09 -20.87
N LYS A 490 -9.36 -15.19 -21.49
CA LYS A 490 -10.75 -15.38 -21.93
C LYS A 490 -11.72 -15.29 -20.75
N ASN A 491 -11.43 -15.97 -19.63
CA ASN A 491 -12.22 -15.93 -18.41
C ASN A 491 -12.24 -14.53 -17.76
N SER A 492 -11.23 -13.69 -18.07
CA SER A 492 -11.18 -12.29 -17.66
C SER A 492 -11.81 -11.33 -18.68
N GLY A 493 -12.47 -11.84 -19.73
CA GLY A 493 -13.21 -11.08 -20.74
C GLY A 493 -12.38 -10.54 -21.88
N TYR A 494 -11.13 -11.03 -22.09
CA TYR A 494 -10.27 -10.59 -23.20
C TYR A 494 -10.34 -11.59 -24.37
N GLU A 495 -10.63 -11.07 -25.55
CA GLU A 495 -10.68 -11.83 -26.81
C GLU A 495 -9.39 -11.61 -27.63
N THR A 496 -8.24 -11.82 -26.99
CA THR A 496 -6.94 -11.57 -27.63
C THR A 496 -6.14 -12.86 -27.73
N ASN A 497 -5.64 -13.18 -28.90
CA ASN A 497 -4.74 -14.32 -29.09
C ASN A 497 -3.30 -13.89 -28.82
N LEU A 498 -2.61 -14.66 -28.01
CA LEU A 498 -1.19 -14.46 -27.70
C LEU A 498 -0.34 -14.93 -28.90
N LYS A 499 0.73 -14.18 -29.22
CA LYS A 499 1.64 -14.46 -30.33
C LYS A 499 3.07 -14.25 -29.90
N PHE A 500 3.98 -15.13 -30.31
CA PHE A 500 5.39 -15.00 -29.99
C PHE A 500 5.98 -13.71 -30.55
N GLU A 501 6.67 -12.96 -29.71
CA GLU A 501 7.41 -11.75 -30.06
C GLU A 501 8.89 -11.96 -29.73
N ALA A 502 9.75 -12.09 -30.75
CA ALA A 502 11.18 -12.14 -30.50
C ALA A 502 11.67 -10.88 -29.77
N ASN A 503 12.52 -11.06 -28.76
CA ASN A 503 13.01 -9.95 -27.92
C ASN A 503 13.88 -8.97 -28.73
N ASN A 504 13.28 -7.94 -29.29
CA ASN A 504 13.98 -6.78 -29.81
C ASN A 504 14.24 -5.79 -28.67
N THR A 505 15.39 -5.87 -28.04
CA THR A 505 15.83 -4.93 -27.00
C THR A 505 16.22 -3.58 -27.59
N THR A 506 15.25 -2.79 -28.00
CA THR A 506 15.50 -1.37 -28.26
C THR A 506 15.72 -0.65 -26.93
N LYS A 507 16.95 -0.28 -26.62
CA LYS A 507 17.28 0.56 -25.47
C LYS A 507 16.50 1.88 -25.59
N ARG A 508 15.43 2.03 -24.82
CA ARG A 508 14.73 3.31 -24.72
C ARG A 508 15.68 4.33 -24.10
N LYS A 509 16.04 5.37 -24.83
CA LYS A 509 16.74 6.53 -24.26
C LYS A 509 15.87 7.17 -23.19
N ASN A 510 16.30 7.09 -21.94
CA ASN A 510 15.65 7.80 -20.82
C ASN A 510 15.82 9.30 -21.04
N ARG A 511 14.78 9.97 -21.52
CA ARG A 511 14.73 11.43 -21.57
C ARG A 511 14.21 11.94 -20.21
N SER A 512 15.08 12.52 -19.41
CA SER A 512 14.67 13.25 -18.20
C SER A 512 13.82 14.45 -18.62
N ARG A 513 12.52 14.40 -18.37
CA ARG A 513 11.61 15.53 -18.55
C ARG A 513 11.09 15.97 -17.19
N ASN A 514 11.16 17.26 -16.90
CA ASN A 514 10.62 17.83 -15.66
C ASN A 514 9.09 17.99 -15.77
N ILE A 515 8.36 16.86 -15.61
CA ILE A 515 6.90 16.79 -15.75
C ILE A 515 6.21 16.86 -14.39
N THR A 516 5.23 17.75 -14.25
CA THR A 516 4.30 17.78 -13.12
C THR A 516 3.05 16.99 -13.48
N TRP A 517 2.80 15.90 -12.75
CA TRP A 517 1.69 15.00 -12.99
C TRP A 517 0.44 15.41 -12.20
N PHE A 518 -0.69 15.57 -12.89
CA PHE A 518 -2.01 15.55 -12.28
C PHE A 518 -2.55 14.13 -12.31
N ASN A 519 -2.85 13.55 -11.13
CA ASN A 519 -3.28 12.16 -10.99
C ASN A 519 -4.72 12.08 -10.45
N PRO A 520 -5.75 12.42 -11.23
CA PRO A 520 -7.13 12.27 -10.81
C PRO A 520 -7.51 10.79 -10.67
N PRO A 521 -8.47 10.43 -9.80
CA PRO A 521 -9.03 9.10 -9.78
C PRO A 521 -9.75 8.79 -11.09
N TYR A 522 -9.77 7.50 -11.47
CA TYR A 522 -10.58 7.03 -12.60
C TYR A 522 -11.87 6.39 -12.11
N SER A 523 -12.96 6.65 -12.80
CA SER A 523 -14.19 5.87 -12.66
C SER A 523 -15.00 5.86 -13.95
N ALA A 524 -15.49 4.67 -14.33
CA ALA A 524 -16.26 4.47 -15.57
C ALA A 524 -17.63 5.15 -15.56
N ASN A 525 -18.15 5.46 -14.36
CA ASN A 525 -19.42 6.20 -14.22
C ASN A 525 -19.26 7.73 -14.31
N VAL A 526 -18.06 8.24 -14.51
CA VAL A 526 -17.82 9.67 -14.74
C VAL A 526 -17.93 9.96 -16.23
N SER A 527 -18.88 10.83 -16.61
CA SER A 527 -19.07 11.26 -18.00
C SER A 527 -18.17 12.46 -18.38
N THR A 528 -17.75 13.24 -17.38
CA THR A 528 -16.89 14.42 -17.61
C THR A 528 -15.49 13.99 -18.00
N SER A 529 -14.97 14.48 -19.13
CA SER A 529 -13.57 14.30 -19.52
C SER A 529 -12.64 15.17 -18.68
N ILE A 530 -12.32 14.71 -17.45
CA ILE A 530 -11.52 15.46 -16.47
C ILE A 530 -10.17 15.86 -17.07
N GLY A 531 -9.50 14.96 -17.76
CA GLY A 531 -8.17 15.22 -18.34
C GLY A 531 -8.19 16.34 -19.40
N ALA A 532 -9.17 16.32 -20.30
CA ALA A 532 -9.32 17.35 -21.33
C ALA A 532 -9.67 18.71 -20.71
N LYS A 533 -10.68 18.75 -19.81
CA LYS A 533 -11.05 19.99 -19.12
C LYS A 533 -9.90 20.56 -18.30
N PHE A 534 -9.17 19.71 -17.60
CA PHE A 534 -7.99 20.12 -16.83
C PHE A 534 -6.91 20.76 -17.75
N LEU A 535 -6.57 20.14 -18.87
CA LEU A 535 -5.58 20.70 -19.79
C LEU A 535 -6.04 22.01 -20.41
N ASN A 536 -7.34 22.18 -20.69
CA ASN A 536 -7.91 23.46 -21.15
C ASN A 536 -7.80 24.55 -20.08
N ILE A 537 -7.97 24.19 -18.79
CA ILE A 537 -7.76 25.11 -17.67
C ILE A 537 -6.30 25.56 -17.63
N ILE A 538 -5.34 24.64 -17.82
CA ILE A 538 -3.91 24.99 -17.88
C ILE A 538 -3.60 25.97 -19.00
N ASP A 539 -4.15 25.74 -20.21
CA ASP A 539 -3.93 26.67 -21.33
C ASP A 539 -4.54 28.04 -21.09
N ARG A 540 -5.72 28.10 -20.46
CA ARG A 540 -6.41 29.35 -20.14
C ARG A 540 -5.68 30.15 -19.07
N CYS A 541 -5.26 29.51 -17.97
CA CYS A 541 -4.58 30.20 -16.88
C CYS A 541 -3.13 30.60 -17.24
N PHE A 542 -2.50 29.89 -18.17
CA PHE A 542 -1.09 30.10 -18.52
C PHE A 542 -0.89 30.20 -20.04
N PRO A 543 -1.45 31.26 -20.69
CA PRO A 543 -1.21 31.49 -22.10
C PRO A 543 0.28 31.77 -22.38
N PRO A 544 0.75 31.73 -23.63
CA PRO A 544 2.17 31.94 -23.98
C PRO A 544 2.81 33.21 -23.41
N SER A 545 2.03 34.27 -23.19
CA SER A 545 2.47 35.52 -22.57
C SER A 545 2.65 35.46 -21.06
N HIS A 546 2.11 34.44 -20.38
CA HIS A 546 2.17 34.35 -18.93
C HIS A 546 3.56 33.95 -18.43
N VAL A 547 4.07 34.59 -17.36
CA VAL A 547 5.40 34.37 -16.78
C VAL A 547 5.68 32.90 -16.43
N LEU A 548 4.69 32.17 -15.95
CA LEU A 548 4.79 30.75 -15.59
C LEU A 548 4.62 29.78 -16.78
N ASN A 549 4.33 30.25 -17.99
CA ASN A 549 4.13 29.35 -19.15
C ASN A 549 5.34 28.48 -19.44
N LYS A 550 6.58 28.97 -19.20
CA LYS A 550 7.82 28.19 -19.39
C LYS A 550 7.82 26.90 -18.56
N ILE A 551 7.20 26.90 -17.38
CA ILE A 551 7.19 25.77 -16.46
C ILE A 551 5.82 25.10 -16.34
N ILE A 552 4.72 25.78 -16.73
CA ILE A 552 3.34 25.28 -16.63
C ILE A 552 2.67 25.41 -18.00
N ASN A 553 2.69 24.35 -18.77
CA ASN A 553 2.05 24.21 -20.08
C ASN A 553 1.77 22.72 -20.39
N ARG A 554 1.12 22.40 -21.51
CA ARG A 554 0.80 21.01 -21.90
C ARG A 554 2.03 20.09 -22.07
N ASN A 555 3.22 20.61 -22.27
CA ASN A 555 4.44 19.81 -22.39
C ASN A 555 5.00 19.43 -21.03
N THR A 556 4.86 20.29 -20.04
CA THR A 556 5.41 20.15 -18.69
C THR A 556 4.39 19.66 -17.65
N VAL A 557 3.08 19.74 -17.97
CA VAL A 557 1.99 19.22 -17.15
C VAL A 557 1.28 18.11 -17.90
N LYS A 558 1.14 16.96 -17.28
CA LYS A 558 0.51 15.78 -17.88
C LYS A 558 -0.51 15.17 -16.93
N VAL A 559 -1.50 14.47 -17.51
CA VAL A 559 -2.54 13.76 -16.77
C VAL A 559 -2.27 12.26 -16.80
N SER A 560 -2.34 11.64 -15.62
CA SER A 560 -2.29 10.18 -15.48
C SER A 560 -3.34 9.74 -14.45
N TYR A 561 -4.34 9.00 -14.89
CA TYR A 561 -5.40 8.52 -14.01
C TYR A 561 -4.86 7.47 -13.03
N ARG A 562 -5.27 7.56 -11.78
CA ARG A 562 -4.96 6.57 -10.75
C ARG A 562 -6.14 5.65 -10.46
N CYS A 563 -5.84 4.45 -9.99
CA CYS A 563 -6.84 3.48 -9.58
C CYS A 563 -7.55 3.91 -8.28
N MET A 564 -8.82 3.56 -8.18
CA MET A 564 -9.60 3.55 -6.94
C MET A 564 -9.28 2.28 -6.11
N PRO A 565 -9.73 2.19 -4.85
CA PRO A 565 -9.53 1.00 -4.03
C PRO A 565 -10.07 -0.27 -4.69
N ASN A 566 -9.27 -1.35 -4.67
CA ASN A 566 -9.64 -2.65 -5.21
C ASN A 566 -10.42 -3.51 -4.21
N PHE A 567 -10.90 -4.66 -4.65
CA PHE A 567 -11.70 -5.57 -3.84
C PHE A 567 -10.95 -6.13 -2.62
N SER A 568 -9.64 -6.40 -2.74
CA SER A 568 -8.82 -6.80 -1.59
C SER A 568 -8.80 -5.74 -0.47
N GLN A 569 -8.85 -4.45 -0.84
CA GLN A 569 -8.94 -3.35 0.14
C GLN A 569 -10.34 -3.24 0.77
N VAL A 570 -11.39 -3.71 0.08
CA VAL A 570 -12.73 -3.84 0.67
C VAL A 570 -12.72 -4.90 1.76
N LEU A 571 -12.15 -6.08 1.47
CA LEU A 571 -11.97 -7.15 2.46
C LEU A 571 -11.17 -6.68 3.68
N SER A 572 -10.08 -5.96 3.45
CA SER A 572 -9.26 -5.40 4.54
C SER A 572 -10.02 -4.39 5.40
N LYS A 573 -10.89 -3.56 4.80
CA LYS A 573 -11.75 -2.62 5.54
C LYS A 573 -12.82 -3.35 6.33
N HIS A 574 -13.39 -4.42 5.77
CA HIS A 574 -14.34 -5.28 6.46
C HIS A 574 -13.70 -5.91 7.70
N ASN A 575 -12.54 -6.55 7.57
CA ASN A 575 -11.80 -7.13 8.68
C ASN A 575 -11.51 -6.10 9.78
N ALA A 576 -11.09 -4.88 9.39
CA ALA A 576 -10.84 -3.79 10.34
C ALA A 576 -12.12 -3.34 11.07
N LYS A 577 -13.29 -3.44 10.42
CA LYS A 577 -14.59 -3.16 11.04
C LYS A 577 -14.94 -4.25 12.08
N ILE A 578 -14.83 -5.53 11.70
CA ILE A 578 -15.08 -6.66 12.60
C ILE A 578 -14.16 -6.62 13.83
N SER A 579 -12.85 -6.37 13.60
CA SER A 579 -11.88 -6.26 14.69
C SER A 579 -12.24 -5.17 15.72
N LYS A 580 -12.82 -4.04 15.29
CA LYS A 580 -13.23 -2.93 16.18
C LYS A 580 -14.59 -3.12 16.83
N GLN A 581 -15.51 -3.88 16.24
CA GLN A 581 -16.90 -4.01 16.72
C GLN A 581 -17.02 -4.71 18.07
N MET A 582 -16.00 -5.47 18.48
CA MET A 582 -16.01 -6.19 19.77
C MET A 582 -15.07 -5.61 20.84
N GLU A 583 -14.28 -4.60 20.54
CA GLU A 583 -13.92 -3.65 21.59
C GLU A 583 -15.27 -3.03 21.97
N ALA A 584 -15.80 -3.40 23.16
CA ALA A 584 -17.14 -3.02 23.62
C ALA A 584 -17.43 -1.59 23.15
N PRO A 585 -18.59 -1.30 22.56
CA PRO A 585 -18.88 0.07 22.21
C PRO A 585 -18.66 0.84 23.50
N GLU A 586 -17.57 1.62 23.58
CA GLU A 586 -17.53 2.68 24.59
C GLU A 586 -18.88 3.36 24.42
N ALA A 587 -19.72 3.19 25.44
CA ALA A 587 -21.04 3.81 25.47
C ALA A 587 -20.84 5.23 24.94
N PRO A 588 -21.60 5.68 23.94
CA PRO A 588 -21.30 6.94 23.26
C PRO A 588 -20.98 7.94 24.34
N PRO A 589 -19.78 8.58 24.33
CA PRO A 589 -19.24 9.25 25.52
C PRO A 589 -20.31 10.17 26.06
N GLY A 590 -20.88 9.79 27.21
CA GLY A 590 -22.09 10.39 27.72
C GLY A 590 -21.92 11.90 27.87
N CYS A 591 -22.98 12.65 27.81
CA CYS A 591 -22.95 14.07 28.06
C CYS A 591 -22.49 14.37 29.50
N ASN A 592 -21.60 15.34 29.69
CA ASN A 592 -21.20 15.84 30.99
C ASN A 592 -21.68 17.27 31.22
N CYS A 593 -22.77 17.68 30.57
CA CYS A 593 -23.41 18.98 30.85
C CYS A 593 -24.24 18.93 32.11
N LEU A 594 -24.21 20.02 32.86
CA LEU A 594 -25.12 20.22 33.98
C LEU A 594 -26.57 20.18 33.47
N GLY A 595 -27.40 19.27 34.01
CA GLY A 595 -28.78 19.04 33.55
C GLY A 595 -28.93 17.90 32.51
N GLY A 596 -27.85 17.19 32.14
CA GLY A 596 -27.91 15.96 31.34
C GLY A 596 -27.98 16.18 29.83
N PRO A 597 -28.25 15.10 29.04
CA PRO A 597 -28.27 15.15 27.57
C PRO A 597 -29.38 16.02 26.99
N THR A 598 -30.53 16.14 27.66
CA THR A 598 -31.71 16.89 27.21
C THR A 598 -31.49 18.40 27.18
N VAL A 599 -30.60 18.93 28.04
CA VAL A 599 -30.22 20.34 28.09
C VAL A 599 -28.89 20.62 27.37
N CYS A 600 -28.31 19.62 26.79
CA CYS A 600 -27.04 19.75 26.10
C CYS A 600 -27.21 20.48 24.76
N PRO A 601 -26.55 21.63 24.50
CA PRO A 601 -26.66 22.36 23.21
C PRO A 601 -26.07 21.59 22.04
N LEU A 602 -25.51 20.40 22.28
CA LEU A 602 -24.89 19.50 21.29
C LEU A 602 -25.59 18.13 21.23
N ASP A 603 -26.88 18.06 21.56
CA ASP A 603 -27.72 16.86 21.54
C ASP A 603 -27.06 15.65 22.26
N GLY A 604 -26.48 15.86 23.42
CA GLY A 604 -25.78 14.81 24.17
C GLY A 604 -24.43 14.36 23.58
N GLN A 605 -23.98 14.97 22.48
CA GLN A 605 -22.78 14.56 21.72
C GLN A 605 -21.51 15.34 22.10
N CYS A 606 -21.55 16.08 23.21
CA CYS A 606 -20.50 17.02 23.62
C CYS A 606 -19.09 16.37 23.77
N LYS A 607 -19.01 15.09 24.18
CA LYS A 607 -17.74 14.38 24.33
C LYS A 607 -17.21 13.74 23.02
N MET A 608 -18.00 13.73 21.94
CA MET A 608 -17.53 13.17 20.67
C MET A 608 -16.37 13.98 20.09
N ASP A 609 -15.38 13.29 19.53
CA ASP A 609 -14.19 13.86 18.88
C ASP A 609 -14.16 13.62 17.37
N LYS A 610 -13.22 14.27 16.68
CA LYS A 610 -12.88 14.06 15.26
C LYS A 610 -14.11 14.12 14.35
N LEU A 611 -14.86 15.20 14.41
CA LEU A 611 -16.11 15.36 13.67
C LEU A 611 -16.15 16.64 12.85
N VAL A 612 -16.98 16.61 11.81
CA VAL A 612 -17.46 17.77 11.06
C VAL A 612 -18.86 18.11 11.59
N TYR A 613 -19.08 19.36 11.88
CA TYR A 613 -20.32 19.89 12.45
C TYR A 613 -20.88 21.03 11.58
N GLN A 614 -22.15 21.31 11.77
CA GLN A 614 -22.84 22.46 11.25
C GLN A 614 -23.31 23.33 12.41
N ALA A 615 -23.07 24.62 12.31
CA ALA A 615 -23.72 25.64 13.14
C ALA A 615 -24.76 26.35 12.26
N THR A 616 -26.00 26.44 12.74
CA THR A 616 -27.07 27.17 12.10
C THR A 616 -27.40 28.42 12.92
N VAL A 617 -27.23 29.57 12.34
CA VAL A 617 -27.63 30.87 12.92
C VAL A 617 -29.01 31.23 12.36
N LYS A 618 -29.98 31.33 13.24
CA LYS A 618 -31.36 31.68 12.89
C LYS A 618 -31.67 33.07 13.44
N ARG A 619 -32.08 33.98 12.59
CA ARG A 619 -32.65 35.28 12.98
C ARG A 619 -34.02 35.03 13.57
N THR A 620 -34.32 35.61 14.75
CA THR A 620 -35.62 35.42 15.37
C THR A 620 -36.68 36.41 14.86
N ASP A 621 -36.25 37.51 14.23
CA ASP A 621 -37.12 38.51 13.59
C ASP A 621 -37.64 38.08 12.21
N THR A 622 -36.78 37.63 11.32
CA THR A 622 -37.12 37.28 9.92
C THR A 622 -37.24 35.77 9.69
N GLN A 623 -36.84 34.94 10.65
CA GLN A 623 -36.73 33.48 10.55
C GLN A 623 -35.69 33.01 9.50
N GLU A 624 -34.90 33.90 8.93
CA GLU A 624 -33.83 33.58 8.02
C GLU A 624 -32.74 32.75 8.72
N THR A 625 -32.16 31.78 7.98
CA THR A 625 -31.14 30.87 8.52
C THR A 625 -29.89 30.93 7.69
N GLU A 626 -28.74 31.07 8.38
CA GLU A 626 -27.42 30.99 7.81
C GLU A 626 -26.67 29.82 8.42
N THR A 627 -25.87 29.12 7.64
CA THR A 627 -25.23 27.91 8.06
C THR A 627 -23.72 27.95 7.90
N TYR A 628 -22.99 27.34 8.84
CA TYR A 628 -21.55 27.24 8.82
C TYR A 628 -21.13 25.78 9.04
N THR A 629 -20.34 25.24 8.14
CA THR A 629 -19.73 23.91 8.30
C THR A 629 -18.28 24.05 8.76
N GLY A 630 -17.94 23.40 9.88
CA GLY A 630 -16.58 23.39 10.42
C GLY A 630 -16.16 22.02 10.97
N LEU A 631 -14.89 21.89 11.32
CA LEU A 631 -14.36 20.64 11.89
C LEU A 631 -13.72 20.85 13.26
N THR A 632 -13.61 19.73 14.00
CA THR A 632 -12.78 19.62 15.19
C THR A 632 -12.02 18.30 15.25
N GLY A 633 -10.73 18.35 15.59
CA GLY A 633 -9.94 17.16 15.93
C GLY A 633 -10.01 16.80 17.40
N GLY A 634 -10.48 17.71 18.26
CA GLY A 634 -10.78 17.49 19.67
C GLY A 634 -12.27 17.20 19.91
N THR A 635 -12.73 17.29 21.17
CA THR A 635 -14.15 17.06 21.49
C THR A 635 -15.05 18.16 20.94
N PHE A 636 -16.30 17.82 20.68
CA PHE A 636 -17.29 18.80 20.19
C PHE A 636 -17.50 19.92 21.23
N LYS A 637 -17.56 19.59 22.53
CA LYS A 637 -17.67 20.57 23.62
C LYS A 637 -16.52 21.58 23.63
N THR A 638 -15.28 21.12 23.44
CA THR A 638 -14.12 22.03 23.38
C THR A 638 -14.23 23.00 22.22
N ARG A 639 -14.71 22.54 21.07
CA ARG A 639 -14.90 23.40 19.90
C ARG A 639 -16.06 24.36 20.08
N TYR A 640 -17.18 23.88 20.63
CA TYR A 640 -18.33 24.71 21.01
C TYR A 640 -17.92 25.83 21.95
N ASN A 641 -17.23 25.49 23.05
CA ASN A 641 -16.77 26.49 24.04
C ASN A 641 -15.85 27.53 23.40
N LYS A 642 -15.00 27.12 22.47
CA LYS A 642 -14.15 28.05 21.71
C LYS A 642 -14.98 29.04 20.89
N HIS A 643 -16.00 28.57 20.18
CA HIS A 643 -16.93 29.47 19.46
C HIS A 643 -17.69 30.40 20.40
N MET A 644 -18.19 29.89 21.53
CA MET A 644 -18.89 30.72 22.52
C MET A 644 -17.97 31.78 23.11
N SER A 645 -16.67 31.48 23.30
CA SER A 645 -15.66 32.46 23.70
C SER A 645 -15.45 33.51 22.60
N ASP A 646 -15.28 33.06 21.33
CA ASP A 646 -15.09 33.94 20.16
C ASP A 646 -16.28 34.89 19.93
N PHE A 647 -17.50 34.46 20.31
CA PHE A 647 -18.70 35.30 20.23
C PHE A 647 -18.79 36.33 21.37
N ARG A 648 -18.05 36.16 22.47
CA ARG A 648 -18.08 37.07 23.64
C ARG A 648 -16.95 38.08 23.63
N THR A 649 -15.79 37.74 23.06
CA THR A 649 -14.59 38.59 23.10
C THR A 649 -14.35 39.27 21.75
N PRO A 650 -14.11 40.57 21.69
CA PRO A 650 -13.84 41.28 20.42
C PRO A 650 -12.69 40.71 19.62
N SER A 651 -11.65 40.18 20.28
CA SER A 651 -10.54 39.50 19.61
C SER A 651 -10.94 38.24 18.86
N GLY A 652 -12.10 37.67 19.16
CA GLY A 652 -12.67 36.48 18.49
C GLY A 652 -13.46 36.79 17.22
N GLU A 653 -13.74 38.05 16.89
CA GLU A 653 -14.57 38.43 15.74
C GLU A 653 -14.10 37.83 14.42
N HIS A 654 -12.81 37.85 14.19
CA HIS A 654 -12.20 37.37 12.93
C HIS A 654 -11.71 35.93 13.00
N ALA A 655 -12.03 35.18 14.08
CA ALA A 655 -11.57 33.82 14.26
C ALA A 655 -12.14 32.83 13.20
N THR A 656 -13.40 33.03 12.81
CA THR A 656 -14.10 32.26 11.77
C THR A 656 -15.14 33.14 11.05
N THR A 657 -15.59 32.71 9.87
CA THR A 657 -16.70 33.39 9.16
C THR A 657 -17.99 33.35 9.98
N LEU A 658 -18.23 32.27 10.76
CA LEU A 658 -19.32 32.19 11.72
C LEU A 658 -19.21 33.29 12.80
N SER A 659 -18.04 33.48 13.41
CA SER A 659 -17.81 34.52 14.42
C SER A 659 -18.05 35.91 13.84
N LYS A 660 -17.53 36.15 12.63
CA LYS A 660 -17.70 37.40 11.91
C LYS A 660 -19.18 37.75 11.68
N HIS A 661 -19.98 36.77 11.26
CA HIS A 661 -21.42 36.93 11.06
C HIS A 661 -22.15 37.22 12.39
N VAL A 662 -21.84 36.48 13.45
CA VAL A 662 -22.42 36.69 14.78
C VAL A 662 -22.11 38.11 15.31
N TRP A 663 -20.88 38.59 15.13
CA TRP A 663 -20.50 39.95 15.51
C TRP A 663 -21.22 41.03 14.67
N GLN A 664 -21.47 40.77 13.39
CA GLN A 664 -22.27 41.65 12.52
C GLN A 664 -23.69 41.76 13.07
N LEU A 665 -24.39 40.65 13.34
CA LEU A 665 -25.73 40.66 13.92
C LEU A 665 -25.78 41.42 15.25
N LYS A 666 -24.77 41.31 16.09
CA LYS A 666 -24.66 42.05 17.35
C LYS A 666 -24.55 43.56 17.14
N ARG A 667 -23.77 44.01 16.14
CA ARG A 667 -23.65 45.43 15.80
C ARG A 667 -24.98 46.00 15.26
N GLU A 668 -25.66 45.18 14.48
CA GLU A 668 -26.97 45.52 13.89
C GLU A 668 -28.11 45.34 14.90
N LYS A 669 -27.82 44.88 16.13
CA LYS A 669 -28.80 44.60 17.20
C LYS A 669 -29.89 43.62 16.78
N VAL A 670 -29.61 42.71 15.86
CA VAL A 670 -30.51 41.68 15.36
C VAL A 670 -30.52 40.50 16.37
N PRO A 671 -31.70 40.07 16.87
CA PRO A 671 -31.80 38.92 17.74
C PRO A 671 -31.61 37.63 16.93
N TYR A 672 -30.82 36.67 17.49
CA TYR A 672 -30.46 35.42 16.82
C TYR A 672 -30.31 34.25 17.82
N GLU A 673 -30.48 33.03 17.29
CA GLU A 673 -30.20 31.78 17.97
C GLU A 673 -29.16 30.95 17.17
N VAL A 674 -28.31 30.20 17.86
CA VAL A 674 -27.33 29.32 17.23
C VAL A 674 -27.55 27.88 17.67
N SER A 675 -27.86 27.00 16.73
CA SER A 675 -28.01 25.57 16.95
C SER A 675 -26.83 24.80 16.31
N TRP A 676 -26.54 23.60 16.84
CA TRP A 676 -25.36 22.82 16.48
C TRP A 676 -25.75 21.39 16.14
N LYS A 677 -25.21 20.87 15.03
CA LYS A 677 -25.47 19.51 14.56
C LYS A 677 -24.19 18.83 14.12
N LYS A 678 -24.00 17.57 14.51
CA LYS A 678 -22.94 16.71 13.98
C LYS A 678 -23.35 16.26 12.57
N LEU A 679 -22.47 16.45 11.59
CA LEU A 679 -22.67 15.97 10.20
C LEU A 679 -22.01 14.60 9.99
N THR A 680 -20.74 14.45 10.34
CA THR A 680 -19.99 13.20 10.13
C THR A 680 -18.78 13.11 11.04
N ARG A 681 -18.23 11.89 11.23
CA ARG A 681 -16.93 11.66 11.87
C ARG A 681 -15.87 11.30 10.81
N GLY A 682 -14.59 11.54 11.13
CA GLY A 682 -13.48 11.18 10.28
C GLY A 682 -12.18 11.06 11.06
N SER A 683 -11.27 10.20 10.60
CA SER A 683 -9.91 10.15 11.17
C SER A 683 -9.14 11.43 10.86
N THR A 684 -8.33 11.88 11.80
CA THR A 684 -7.32 12.93 11.59
C THR A 684 -6.23 12.43 10.65
N PHE A 685 -5.14 13.17 10.51
CA PHE A 685 -4.05 12.79 9.61
C PHE A 685 -3.46 11.43 9.99
N ASN A 686 -3.26 10.58 8.99
CA ASN A 686 -2.62 9.29 9.14
C ASN A 686 -1.26 9.34 8.41
N PRO A 687 -0.11 9.16 9.12
CA PRO A 687 1.23 9.23 8.53
C PRO A 687 1.46 8.21 7.41
N THR A 688 0.78 7.07 7.47
CA THR A 688 0.94 5.98 6.50
C THR A 688 0.47 6.35 5.09
N ASN A 689 -0.78 6.83 4.98
CA ASN A 689 -1.38 7.19 3.68
C ASN A 689 -1.30 8.70 3.41
N LYS A 690 -0.71 9.45 4.35
CA LYS A 690 -0.53 10.90 4.30
C LYS A 690 -1.84 11.66 4.01
N THR A 691 -2.95 11.17 4.57
CA THR A 691 -4.31 11.67 4.32
C THR A 691 -5.01 11.99 5.64
N CYS A 692 -5.73 13.12 5.67
CA CYS A 692 -6.65 13.50 6.73
C CYS A 692 -8.08 13.39 6.22
N GLN A 693 -8.81 12.37 6.64
CA GLN A 693 -10.21 12.16 6.22
C GLN A 693 -11.14 13.26 6.74
N LEU A 694 -10.84 13.77 7.93
CA LEU A 694 -11.62 14.82 8.56
C LEU A 694 -11.64 16.11 7.69
N CYS A 695 -10.44 16.59 7.29
CA CYS A 695 -10.34 17.79 6.42
C CYS A 695 -10.97 17.57 5.03
N LEU A 696 -10.84 16.38 4.45
CA LEU A 696 -11.44 16.10 3.15
C LEU A 696 -12.97 16.03 3.20
N LYS A 697 -13.52 15.48 4.29
CA LYS A 697 -14.98 15.45 4.48
C LYS A 697 -15.57 16.83 4.71
N GLU A 698 -14.90 17.70 5.48
CA GLU A 698 -15.30 19.09 5.64
C GLU A 698 -15.37 19.79 4.28
N LYS A 699 -14.30 19.75 3.49
CA LYS A 699 -14.24 20.36 2.17
C LYS A 699 -15.31 19.82 1.22
N TYR A 700 -15.54 18.51 1.25
CA TYR A 700 -16.62 17.90 0.48
C TYR A 700 -17.99 18.48 0.87
N LEU A 701 -18.27 18.59 2.18
CA LEU A 701 -19.55 19.13 2.66
C LEU A 701 -19.73 20.61 2.30
N ILE A 702 -18.68 21.43 2.42
CA ILE A 702 -18.72 22.84 2.02
C ILE A 702 -19.02 22.96 0.50
N MET A 703 -18.48 22.09 -0.33
CA MET A 703 -18.65 22.18 -1.79
C MET A 703 -19.98 21.61 -2.30
N PHE A 704 -20.48 20.53 -1.68
CA PHE A 704 -21.63 19.77 -2.18
C PHE A 704 -22.88 19.83 -1.30
N SER A 705 -22.85 20.63 -0.24
CA SER A 705 -24.02 20.95 0.57
C SER A 705 -24.10 22.46 0.76
N PRO A 706 -24.36 23.24 -0.31
CA PRO A 706 -24.30 24.70 -0.25
C PRO A 706 -25.28 25.29 0.78
N GLU A 707 -26.46 24.70 0.95
CA GLU A 707 -27.44 25.09 1.97
C GLU A 707 -26.91 24.85 3.41
N GLY A 708 -25.96 23.93 3.57
CA GLY A 708 -25.30 23.60 4.84
C GLY A 708 -24.06 24.44 5.13
N ALA A 709 -23.67 25.37 4.26
CA ALA A 709 -22.39 26.07 4.32
C ALA A 709 -22.48 27.51 3.75
N THR A 710 -23.56 28.20 3.96
CA THR A 710 -23.83 29.55 3.38
C THR A 710 -22.82 30.59 3.85
N LEU A 711 -22.35 30.50 5.10
CA LEU A 711 -21.32 31.37 5.68
C LEU A 711 -19.90 30.99 5.30
N ASN A 712 -19.66 29.77 4.76
CA ASN A 712 -18.34 29.33 4.40
C ASN A 712 -17.84 30.04 3.12
N THR A 713 -16.58 30.42 3.13
CA THR A 713 -15.96 31.07 1.97
C THR A 713 -15.06 30.11 1.21
N ARG A 714 -14.79 30.38 -0.08
CA ARG A 714 -13.83 29.61 -0.89
C ARG A 714 -12.43 29.54 -0.28
N ASN A 715 -12.04 30.55 0.50
CA ASN A 715 -10.74 30.57 1.17
C ASN A 715 -10.57 29.41 2.15
N GLU A 716 -11.64 28.91 2.76
CA GLU A 716 -11.60 27.77 3.68
C GLU A 716 -11.26 26.46 2.96
N LEU A 717 -11.62 26.33 1.68
CA LEU A 717 -11.21 25.18 0.85
C LEU A 717 -9.70 25.12 0.62
N TYR A 718 -9.00 26.27 0.65
CA TYR A 718 -7.56 26.35 0.41
C TYR A 718 -6.71 26.10 1.65
N ASN A 719 -7.33 26.01 2.82
CA ASN A 719 -6.62 25.77 4.07
C ASN A 719 -5.85 24.43 4.04
N THR A 720 -4.59 24.48 4.44
CA THR A 720 -3.77 23.27 4.58
C THR A 720 -4.10 22.54 5.87
N CYS A 721 -4.10 21.21 5.83
CA CYS A 721 -4.36 20.39 7.00
C CYS A 721 -3.29 20.61 8.10
N ARG A 722 -3.69 21.13 9.26
CA ARG A 722 -2.83 21.34 10.43
C ARG A 722 -2.64 20.07 11.26
N HIS A 723 -3.52 19.07 11.13
CA HIS A 723 -3.42 17.80 11.88
C HIS A 723 -2.13 17.05 11.58
N ARG A 724 -1.59 17.17 10.35
CA ARG A 724 -0.36 16.51 9.93
C ARG A 724 0.88 16.95 10.73
N LEU A 725 0.89 18.19 11.20
CA LEU A 725 2.05 18.75 11.92
C LEU A 725 2.31 18.06 13.25
N ARG A 726 1.27 17.47 13.86
CA ARG A 726 1.37 16.76 15.15
C ARG A 726 2.12 15.44 15.03
N GLU A 727 2.18 14.87 13.83
CA GLU A 727 2.80 13.58 13.54
C GLU A 727 4.25 13.70 13.06
N LEU A 728 4.83 14.90 13.06
CA LEU A 728 6.22 15.12 12.66
C LEU A 728 7.19 14.81 13.80
N LEU A 729 8.38 14.29 13.46
CA LEU A 729 9.45 14.03 14.43
C LEU A 729 9.86 15.30 15.15
N SER A 730 9.92 16.45 14.46
CA SER A 730 10.21 17.76 15.07
C SER A 730 9.23 18.17 16.18
N LYS A 731 8.04 17.57 16.26
CA LYS A 731 7.01 17.84 17.27
C LYS A 731 6.97 16.82 18.39
N VAL A 732 7.78 15.78 18.32
CA VAL A 732 7.89 14.80 19.39
C VAL A 732 8.58 15.49 20.59
N LYS A 733 7.93 15.49 21.74
CA LYS A 733 8.54 15.91 23.00
C LYS A 733 9.53 14.81 23.43
N THR A 734 10.75 15.16 23.54
CA THR A 734 11.82 14.31 24.08
C THR A 734 11.74 14.27 25.60
#